data_404e165850a08feb6d3efadb8a167c03
#
_entry.id   404e165850a08feb6d3efadb8a167c03
#
_cell.length_a   1.000
_cell.length_b   1.000
_cell.length_c   1.000
_cell.angle_alpha   90.00
_cell.angle_beta   90.00
_cell.angle_gamma   90.00
#
_symmetry.space_group_name_H-M   'P 1'
#
loop_
_entity.id
_entity.type
_entity.pdbx_description
1 polymer ?
#
loop_
_entity_poly.entity_id
_entity_poly.type
_entity_poly.pdbx_seq_one_letter_code
_entity_poly.pdbx_strand_id
1 'polypeptide(L)'
;MLAGVFCFEACDAAPRPTPDAAVRPDDVGPPERDVPFDVPPPRAFGPGFTDLTLPLERDAPFVIPAASREMFSTDELSPLVGDVDGDGRDELVVSHWPTDDSIVRGMPAPYAVYRYDRAARQFVRVAGARLPEMPPLAGILDLDGDGRDDLIALERSRALAWGEGAGFSQPAPLDARPSDWMMSSRILSYFLDDLDDDGWLDLLVATDCCRTPCTDLHALLRTGPRTFDERPDLLTIPQVSKPYAAFSARFAPGERVLMSVGWSCVDPNSAPVFYRSGAPDAAGYPRFAAFDPTPPRSYFRGEQLGFPTIAFNSPMAACADDLDDDGRLDLAVALNPVHQLFRGTAAWPFEDVTAAAGVPTTSADSGRAMIPWSMAFVDLDRDTRLDWIIAHGNDQTAWSDPPERFIGPQFVGAYQNVGGMRFADVTTALHLERRGQWRTLTLEDWDDDGDADLAVGGQQELPRLYRNDIDNGAHGVVLRLRGTTSNHLGVGAWLTVWISEGGRPLRRYVGGSAHPYVVHEPFVTVGLGGATRIARLRVAWPSGTVQELRDLAADRAHTITEPPSLVITPPSRHAPADGRSAVTVLVTPRDPAGALRADARVDVALAGTGTLAGPAVRGPEGWTARVVASPGPGTAVVTVRIDGVALAVHPRLWWD
;
A
#
# COMPACT_ATOMS: atom_id res chain seq x y z
N MET A 1 -25.24 -24.66 -9.66
CA MET A 1 -26.02 -24.24 -10.83
C MET A 1 -26.62 -22.88 -10.52
N LEU A 2 -25.87 -21.83 -10.75
CA LEU A 2 -26.30 -20.47 -11.07
C LEU A 2 -25.01 -19.71 -11.33
N ALA A 3 -24.75 -19.46 -12.59
CA ALA A 3 -23.64 -18.66 -13.08
C ALA A 3 -23.67 -17.30 -12.41
N GLY A 4 -22.55 -16.91 -11.80
CA GLY A 4 -22.31 -15.54 -11.37
C GLY A 4 -22.13 -14.67 -12.60
N VAL A 5 -23.24 -14.27 -13.19
CA VAL A 5 -23.25 -13.22 -14.21
C VAL A 5 -22.84 -11.93 -13.52
N PHE A 6 -21.81 -11.33 -14.02
CA PHE A 6 -21.28 -10.04 -13.57
C PHE A 6 -22.38 -9.02 -13.32
N CYS A 7 -22.38 -8.39 -12.17
CA CYS A 7 -23.32 -7.36 -11.72
C CYS A 7 -23.18 -6.03 -12.47
N PHE A 8 -23.01 -6.08 -13.78
CA PHE A 8 -23.00 -4.88 -14.61
C PHE A 8 -24.39 -4.51 -15.14
N GLU A 9 -25.36 -5.44 -15.12
CA GLU A 9 -26.72 -5.15 -15.61
C GLU A 9 -27.64 -4.41 -14.61
N ALA A 10 -27.24 -4.23 -13.35
CA ALA A 10 -28.11 -3.62 -12.36
C ALA A 10 -28.04 -2.08 -12.28
N CYS A 11 -27.14 -1.43 -13.01
CA CYS A 11 -27.03 0.03 -13.02
C CYS A 11 -27.96 0.73 -14.03
N ASP A 12 -28.68 -0.03 -14.85
CA ASP A 12 -29.53 0.54 -15.93
C ASP A 12 -30.97 0.94 -15.51
N ALA A 13 -31.32 0.84 -14.25
CA ALA A 13 -32.71 1.03 -13.80
C ALA A 13 -33.03 2.40 -13.16
N ALA A 14 -32.17 3.41 -13.24
CA ALA A 14 -32.52 4.76 -12.79
C ALA A 14 -33.01 5.62 -13.96
N PRO A 15 -34.17 6.29 -13.85
CA PRO A 15 -34.67 7.17 -14.91
C PRO A 15 -33.71 8.36 -15.09
N ARG A 16 -33.29 8.58 -16.33
CA ARG A 16 -32.46 9.74 -16.71
C ARG A 16 -33.18 11.04 -16.32
N PRO A 17 -32.52 11.97 -15.63
CA PRO A 17 -33.06 13.32 -15.49
C PRO A 17 -33.11 13.97 -16.88
N THR A 18 -34.21 14.66 -17.15
CA THR A 18 -34.39 15.46 -18.37
C THR A 18 -33.33 16.55 -18.44
N PRO A 19 -32.74 16.83 -19.60
CA PRO A 19 -31.73 17.87 -19.73
C PRO A 19 -32.43 19.25 -19.68
N ASP A 20 -32.26 19.95 -18.58
CA ASP A 20 -32.60 21.38 -18.53
C ASP A 20 -31.34 22.22 -18.75
N ALA A 21 -31.46 23.11 -19.75
CA ALA A 21 -30.59 24.24 -20.07
C ALA A 21 -29.16 23.89 -20.51
N ALA A 22 -29.02 23.60 -21.78
CA ALA A 22 -27.74 23.64 -22.48
C ALA A 22 -27.13 25.05 -22.38
N VAL A 23 -25.98 25.17 -21.70
CA VAL A 23 -25.07 26.30 -21.86
C VAL A 23 -24.57 26.29 -23.31
N ARG A 24 -24.69 27.40 -24.00
CA ARG A 24 -24.30 27.50 -25.42
C ARG A 24 -22.78 27.37 -25.54
N PRO A 25 -22.28 26.74 -26.60
CA PRO A 25 -20.83 26.51 -26.80
C PRO A 25 -20.00 27.79 -26.93
N ASP A 26 -20.63 28.93 -27.06
CA ASP A 26 -19.95 30.20 -27.34
C ASP A 26 -19.56 31.02 -26.09
N ASP A 27 -19.96 30.55 -24.88
CA ASP A 27 -19.67 31.26 -23.62
C ASP A 27 -18.41 30.74 -22.88
N VAL A 28 -17.76 29.71 -23.42
CA VAL A 28 -16.48 29.22 -22.88
C VAL A 28 -15.38 29.77 -23.79
N GLY A 29 -14.66 30.77 -23.31
CA GLY A 29 -13.44 31.23 -23.98
C GLY A 29 -12.50 30.04 -24.23
N PRO A 30 -11.66 30.09 -25.29
CA PRO A 30 -10.73 29.01 -25.54
C PRO A 30 -9.92 28.76 -24.27
N PRO A 31 -9.66 27.48 -23.90
CA PRO A 31 -8.80 27.18 -22.76
C PRO A 31 -7.51 27.96 -22.93
N GLU A 32 -7.08 28.65 -21.87
CA GLU A 32 -5.77 29.28 -21.86
C GLU A 32 -4.78 28.23 -22.35
N ARG A 33 -4.17 28.52 -23.52
CA ARG A 33 -3.19 27.62 -24.10
C ARG A 33 -2.09 27.47 -23.06
N ASP A 34 -1.74 26.24 -22.77
CA ASP A 34 -0.59 25.87 -21.97
C ASP A 34 0.55 26.87 -22.21
N VAL A 35 0.83 27.66 -21.18
CA VAL A 35 2.10 28.40 -21.16
C VAL A 35 3.14 27.28 -21.13
N PRO A 36 4.08 27.22 -22.08
CA PRO A 36 5.13 26.22 -22.02
C PRO A 36 5.88 26.43 -20.72
N PHE A 37 5.63 25.60 -19.73
CA PHE A 37 6.45 25.59 -18.53
C PHE A 37 7.85 25.22 -19.00
N ASP A 38 8.82 26.05 -18.63
CA ASP A 38 10.24 25.80 -18.88
C ASP A 38 10.67 24.68 -17.92
N VAL A 39 10.22 23.43 -18.25
CA VAL A 39 10.61 22.23 -17.53
C VAL A 39 12.06 21.97 -17.89
N PRO A 40 12.97 21.89 -16.91
CA PRO A 40 14.36 21.55 -17.20
C PRO A 40 14.41 20.25 -18.02
N PRO A 41 15.34 20.09 -18.96
CA PRO A 41 15.45 18.84 -19.69
C PRO A 41 15.75 17.70 -18.71
N PRO A 42 15.16 16.50 -18.92
CA PRO A 42 15.44 15.34 -18.11
C PRO A 42 16.94 15.02 -18.16
N ARG A 43 17.45 14.43 -17.08
CA ARG A 43 18.84 13.95 -17.05
C ARG A 43 19.02 12.80 -18.04
N ALA A 44 20.25 12.61 -18.50
CA ALA A 44 20.59 11.41 -19.27
C ALA A 44 20.65 10.20 -18.32
N PHE A 45 19.99 9.10 -18.66
CA PHE A 45 19.86 7.92 -17.82
C PHE A 45 20.87 6.81 -18.14
N GLY A 46 21.63 6.89 -19.22
CA GLY A 46 22.42 5.76 -19.70
C GLY A 46 21.53 4.66 -20.29
N PRO A 47 21.73 3.37 -19.91
CA PRO A 47 21.00 2.26 -20.52
C PRO A 47 19.51 2.16 -20.16
N GLY A 48 19.04 2.82 -19.11
CA GLY A 48 17.63 2.70 -18.65
C GLY A 48 17.31 1.33 -18.06
N PHE A 49 16.06 0.88 -18.18
CA PHE A 49 15.63 -0.44 -17.70
C PHE A 49 15.95 -1.56 -18.70
N THR A 50 16.35 -2.71 -18.20
CA THR A 50 16.52 -3.94 -18.98
C THR A 50 15.32 -4.86 -18.80
N ASP A 51 14.61 -5.19 -19.87
CA ASP A 51 13.49 -6.15 -19.87
C ASP A 51 14.00 -7.59 -19.65
N LEU A 52 13.67 -8.20 -18.52
CA LEU A 52 14.02 -9.56 -18.11
C LEU A 52 12.89 -10.57 -18.32
N THR A 53 11.85 -10.20 -19.02
CA THR A 53 10.59 -11.01 -19.14
C THR A 53 10.76 -12.28 -19.99
N LEU A 54 11.81 -12.38 -20.82
CA LEU A 54 12.02 -13.52 -21.72
C LEU A 54 11.96 -14.91 -21.06
N PRO A 55 12.50 -15.14 -19.85
CA PRO A 55 12.34 -16.43 -19.16
C PRO A 55 10.87 -16.75 -18.85
N LEU A 56 10.07 -15.75 -18.46
CA LEU A 56 8.64 -15.93 -18.21
C LEU A 56 7.89 -16.30 -19.49
N GLU A 57 8.19 -15.65 -20.60
CA GLU A 57 7.56 -15.94 -21.90
C GLU A 57 7.87 -17.37 -22.39
N ARG A 58 9.10 -17.84 -22.20
CA ARG A 58 9.53 -19.17 -22.59
C ARG A 58 8.96 -20.27 -21.72
N ASP A 59 8.95 -20.06 -20.40
CA ASP A 59 8.63 -21.07 -19.39
C ASP A 59 7.22 -20.92 -18.86
N ALA A 60 6.46 -19.95 -19.36
CA ALA A 60 5.11 -19.66 -18.91
C ALA A 60 4.20 -20.88 -19.06
N PRO A 61 3.69 -21.44 -17.96
CA PRO A 61 2.67 -22.48 -18.02
C PRO A 61 1.31 -21.91 -18.52
N PHE A 62 1.24 -20.60 -18.63
CA PHE A 62 0.05 -19.86 -18.95
C PHE A 62 -0.05 -19.59 -20.46
N VAL A 63 -0.54 -20.56 -21.20
CA VAL A 63 -1.10 -20.29 -22.52
C VAL A 63 -2.48 -19.73 -22.26
N ILE A 64 -2.65 -18.41 -22.38
CA ILE A 64 -3.99 -17.79 -22.37
C ILE A 64 -4.74 -18.40 -23.56
N PRO A 65 -5.76 -19.24 -23.35
CA PRO A 65 -6.48 -19.86 -24.46
C PRO A 65 -7.07 -18.78 -25.35
N ALA A 66 -6.99 -18.96 -26.67
CA ALA A 66 -7.55 -17.99 -27.62
C ALA A 66 -9.06 -17.74 -27.41
N ALA A 67 -9.77 -18.70 -26.81
CA ALA A 67 -11.18 -18.57 -26.43
C ALA A 67 -11.45 -17.64 -25.23
N SER A 68 -10.47 -17.43 -24.34
CA SER A 68 -10.60 -16.49 -23.22
C SER A 68 -10.35 -15.04 -23.62
N ARG A 69 -10.02 -14.78 -24.87
CA ARG A 69 -9.90 -13.41 -25.43
C ARG A 69 -11.24 -12.78 -25.77
N GLU A 70 -12.35 -13.48 -25.53
CA GLU A 70 -13.68 -12.91 -25.71
C GLU A 70 -14.01 -11.95 -24.56
N MET A 71 -14.46 -10.83 -24.93
CA MET A 71 -15.00 -9.58 -24.38
C MET A 71 -15.17 -9.40 -22.84
N PHE A 72 -14.96 -10.42 -21.98
CA PHE A 72 -15.21 -10.38 -20.54
C PHE A 72 -14.18 -11.17 -19.70
N SER A 73 -13.06 -11.62 -20.25
CA SER A 73 -12.06 -12.30 -19.41
C SER A 73 -11.23 -11.27 -18.64
N THR A 74 -11.37 -11.25 -17.33
CA THR A 74 -10.59 -10.44 -16.40
C THR A 74 -9.37 -11.23 -15.91
N ASP A 75 -8.79 -12.10 -16.73
CA ASP A 75 -7.59 -12.85 -16.38
C ASP A 75 -6.45 -11.88 -16.07
N GLU A 76 -6.11 -11.74 -14.80
CA GLU A 76 -5.04 -10.89 -14.33
C GLU A 76 -3.85 -11.73 -13.86
N LEU A 77 -2.67 -11.32 -14.27
CA LEU A 77 -1.41 -11.89 -13.84
C LEU A 77 -0.68 -10.87 -12.98
N SER A 78 -0.55 -11.20 -11.69
CA SER A 78 0.10 -10.33 -10.72
C SER A 78 1.47 -10.91 -10.34
N PRO A 79 2.56 -10.18 -10.58
CA PRO A 79 3.86 -10.51 -10.02
C PRO A 79 3.90 -10.11 -8.56
N LEU A 80 4.25 -11.05 -7.70
CA LEU A 80 4.42 -10.87 -6.26
C LEU A 80 5.83 -11.26 -5.88
N VAL A 81 6.36 -10.64 -4.84
CA VAL A 81 7.73 -10.87 -4.37
C VAL A 81 7.70 -11.23 -2.89
N GLY A 82 8.50 -12.22 -2.49
CA GLY A 82 8.66 -12.64 -1.10
C GLY A 82 9.42 -13.96 -0.99
N ASP A 83 9.95 -14.25 0.20
CA ASP A 83 10.70 -15.46 0.51
C ASP A 83 9.76 -16.66 0.74
N VAL A 84 9.50 -17.42 -0.33
CA VAL A 84 8.55 -18.55 -0.27
C VAL A 84 9.18 -19.89 0.12
N ASP A 85 10.50 -19.98 0.22
CA ASP A 85 11.18 -21.21 0.64
C ASP A 85 11.97 -21.06 1.95
N GLY A 86 11.99 -19.87 2.55
CA GLY A 86 12.59 -19.57 3.84
C GLY A 86 14.11 -19.51 3.82
N ASP A 87 14.73 -19.23 2.66
CA ASP A 87 16.19 -19.11 2.53
C ASP A 87 16.73 -17.68 2.74
N GLY A 88 15.82 -16.71 2.96
CA GLY A 88 16.13 -15.30 3.19
C GLY A 88 16.35 -14.51 1.91
N ARG A 89 15.88 -15.02 0.78
CA ARG A 89 15.89 -14.33 -0.51
C ARG A 89 14.50 -14.35 -1.10
N ASP A 90 14.12 -13.23 -1.64
CA ASP A 90 12.81 -13.09 -2.26
C ASP A 90 12.74 -13.82 -3.61
N GLU A 91 11.68 -14.59 -3.81
CA GLU A 91 11.27 -15.13 -5.08
C GLU A 91 10.22 -14.25 -5.73
N LEU A 92 10.19 -14.29 -7.06
CA LEU A 92 9.08 -13.78 -7.85
C LEU A 92 8.03 -14.88 -8.01
N VAL A 93 6.83 -14.64 -7.55
CA VAL A 93 5.68 -15.51 -7.74
C VAL A 93 4.70 -14.85 -8.71
N VAL A 94 4.49 -15.48 -9.85
CA VAL A 94 3.45 -15.03 -10.79
C VAL A 94 2.14 -15.73 -10.42
N SER A 95 1.20 -14.96 -9.89
CA SER A 95 -0.13 -15.42 -9.53
C SER A 95 -1.11 -15.13 -10.67
N HIS A 96 -1.97 -16.10 -10.99
CA HIS A 96 -2.96 -15.98 -12.05
C HIS A 96 -4.36 -15.94 -11.46
N TRP A 97 -5.12 -14.94 -11.85
CA TRP A 97 -6.54 -14.80 -11.51
C TRP A 97 -7.42 -15.08 -12.73
N PRO A 98 -7.94 -16.29 -12.89
CA PRO A 98 -8.90 -16.61 -13.91
C PRO A 98 -10.30 -16.13 -13.51
N THR A 99 -11.05 -15.57 -14.43
CA THR A 99 -12.42 -15.12 -14.20
C THR A 99 -13.49 -16.17 -14.43
N ASP A 100 -13.13 -17.26 -15.09
CA ASP A 100 -14.03 -18.38 -15.35
C ASP A 100 -13.59 -19.61 -14.56
N ASP A 101 -14.47 -20.09 -13.65
CA ASP A 101 -14.28 -21.32 -12.89
C ASP A 101 -13.92 -22.54 -13.76
N SER A 102 -14.27 -22.53 -15.05
CA SER A 102 -13.98 -23.60 -15.99
C SER A 102 -12.50 -23.66 -16.40
N ILE A 103 -11.81 -22.53 -16.40
CA ILE A 103 -10.39 -22.42 -16.77
C ILE A 103 -9.51 -22.89 -15.60
N VAL A 104 -9.90 -22.58 -14.35
CA VAL A 104 -9.14 -22.96 -13.14
C VAL A 104 -9.07 -24.47 -12.95
N ARG A 105 -10.15 -25.18 -13.28
CA ARG A 105 -10.26 -26.65 -13.04
C ARG A 105 -9.31 -27.50 -13.87
N GLY A 106 -8.66 -26.93 -14.86
CA GLY A 106 -7.73 -27.65 -15.74
C GLY A 106 -6.26 -27.28 -15.57
N MET A 107 -5.91 -26.32 -14.71
CA MET A 107 -4.54 -25.88 -14.52
C MET A 107 -3.84 -26.64 -13.38
N PRO A 108 -2.62 -27.16 -13.60
CA PRO A 108 -1.93 -27.96 -12.58
C PRO A 108 -1.38 -27.14 -11.41
N ALA A 109 -1.27 -25.82 -11.50
CA ALA A 109 -0.94 -24.91 -10.41
C ALA A 109 -1.27 -23.45 -10.83
N PRO A 110 -1.88 -22.64 -9.95
CA PRO A 110 -2.18 -21.23 -10.24
C PRO A 110 -0.94 -20.32 -10.13
N TYR A 111 0.25 -20.87 -9.86
CA TYR A 111 1.46 -20.09 -9.59
C TYR A 111 2.65 -20.59 -10.38
N ALA A 112 3.52 -19.65 -10.75
CA ALA A 112 4.86 -19.93 -11.21
C ALA A 112 5.86 -19.17 -10.32
N VAL A 113 6.87 -19.87 -9.80
CA VAL A 113 7.88 -19.32 -8.89
C VAL A 113 9.21 -19.23 -9.61
N TYR A 114 9.83 -18.06 -9.52
CA TYR A 114 11.12 -17.76 -10.14
C TYR A 114 12.04 -17.12 -9.11
N ARG A 115 13.34 -17.42 -9.25
CA ARG A 115 14.39 -16.78 -8.46
C ARG A 115 15.30 -15.99 -9.38
N TYR A 116 15.75 -14.82 -8.95
CA TYR A 116 16.74 -14.06 -9.67
C TYR A 116 18.13 -14.69 -9.49
N ASP A 117 18.72 -15.14 -10.59
CA ASP A 117 20.12 -15.62 -10.63
C ASP A 117 21.05 -14.45 -10.91
N ARG A 118 21.74 -13.97 -9.88
CA ARG A 118 22.65 -12.82 -9.98
C ARG A 118 23.82 -13.05 -10.91
N ALA A 119 24.32 -14.29 -11.00
CA ALA A 119 25.45 -14.60 -11.88
C ALA A 119 25.01 -14.59 -13.35
N ALA A 120 23.84 -15.14 -13.64
CA ALA A 120 23.24 -15.11 -14.97
C ALA A 120 22.50 -13.82 -15.29
N ARG A 121 22.25 -12.96 -14.28
CA ARG A 121 21.45 -11.73 -14.36
C ARG A 121 20.07 -11.95 -14.99
N GLN A 122 19.39 -13.02 -14.59
CA GLN A 122 18.08 -13.39 -15.13
C GLN A 122 17.26 -14.17 -14.10
N PHE A 123 15.94 -14.20 -14.30
CA PHE A 123 15.07 -15.06 -13.52
C PHE A 123 15.13 -16.51 -13.99
N VAL A 124 15.20 -17.44 -13.05
CA VAL A 124 15.22 -18.90 -13.29
C VAL A 124 14.06 -19.51 -12.54
N ARG A 125 13.29 -20.38 -13.21
CA ARG A 125 12.17 -21.07 -12.60
C ARG A 125 12.61 -22.00 -11.47
N VAL A 126 11.97 -21.89 -10.31
CA VAL A 126 12.20 -22.77 -9.16
C VAL A 126 11.38 -24.03 -9.33
N ALA A 127 12.06 -25.13 -9.67
CA ALA A 127 11.41 -26.43 -9.84
C ALA A 127 11.04 -27.01 -8.47
N GLY A 128 9.75 -27.35 -8.28
CA GLY A 128 9.29 -28.02 -7.07
C GLY A 128 8.93 -27.09 -5.91
N ALA A 129 8.90 -25.78 -6.11
CA ALA A 129 8.28 -24.86 -5.16
C ALA A 129 6.84 -25.30 -4.91
N ARG A 130 6.49 -25.49 -3.63
CA ARG A 130 5.18 -25.98 -3.22
C ARG A 130 4.47 -24.92 -2.42
N LEU A 131 3.75 -24.04 -3.11
CA LEU A 131 2.75 -23.21 -2.47
C LEU A 131 1.48 -24.03 -2.20
N PRO A 132 0.74 -23.77 -1.11
CA PRO A 132 -0.54 -24.42 -0.86
C PRO A 132 -1.53 -24.10 -1.98
N GLU A 133 -2.51 -24.98 -2.16
CA GLU A 133 -3.59 -24.71 -3.13
C GLU A 133 -4.50 -23.60 -2.58
N MET A 134 -4.26 -22.37 -3.05
CA MET A 134 -4.97 -21.16 -2.66
C MET A 134 -5.62 -20.49 -3.87
N PRO A 135 -6.62 -19.62 -3.63
CA PRO A 135 -7.06 -18.63 -4.62
C PRO A 135 -5.90 -17.74 -5.08
N PRO A 136 -6.10 -16.91 -6.12
CA PRO A 136 -5.09 -15.96 -6.55
C PRO A 136 -4.53 -15.15 -5.40
N LEU A 137 -3.21 -15.10 -5.31
CA LEU A 137 -2.52 -14.36 -4.27
C LEU A 137 -2.61 -12.85 -4.51
N ALA A 138 -2.71 -12.13 -3.42
CA ALA A 138 -2.60 -10.67 -3.37
C ALA A 138 -1.24 -10.21 -2.83
N GLY A 139 -0.58 -11.03 -2.00
CA GLY A 139 0.69 -10.66 -1.40
C GLY A 139 1.43 -11.83 -0.78
N ILE A 140 2.72 -11.61 -0.59
CA ILE A 140 3.65 -12.47 0.12
C ILE A 140 4.42 -11.53 1.05
N LEU A 141 4.27 -11.70 2.36
CA LEU A 141 4.85 -10.79 3.35
C LEU A 141 4.77 -11.41 4.76
N ASP A 142 5.66 -11.00 5.64
CA ASP A 142 5.60 -11.36 7.05
C ASP A 142 4.43 -10.60 7.72
N LEU A 143 3.25 -11.22 7.77
CA LEU A 143 2.05 -10.58 8.33
C LEU A 143 1.96 -10.72 9.86
N ASP A 144 2.47 -11.83 10.41
CA ASP A 144 2.39 -12.08 11.86
C ASP A 144 3.63 -11.64 12.64
N GLY A 145 4.69 -11.19 11.97
CA GLY A 145 5.92 -10.68 12.59
C GLY A 145 6.82 -11.78 13.13
N ASP A 146 6.73 -13.01 12.61
CA ASP A 146 7.57 -14.13 13.03
C ASP A 146 8.87 -14.26 12.24
N GLY A 147 9.07 -13.42 11.23
CA GLY A 147 10.25 -13.37 10.37
C GLY A 147 10.16 -14.32 9.18
N ARG A 148 8.98 -14.83 8.85
CA ARG A 148 8.68 -15.64 7.66
C ARG A 148 7.54 -15.02 6.90
N ASP A 149 7.62 -15.09 5.59
CA ASP A 149 6.55 -14.60 4.76
C ASP A 149 5.32 -15.49 4.83
N ASP A 150 4.16 -14.85 4.83
CA ASP A 150 2.84 -15.44 4.79
C ASP A 150 2.22 -15.17 3.41
N LEU A 151 1.24 -15.98 3.05
CA LEU A 151 0.50 -15.81 1.81
C LEU A 151 -0.87 -15.20 2.10
N ILE A 152 -1.19 -14.12 1.40
CA ILE A 152 -2.51 -13.50 1.43
C ILE A 152 -3.16 -13.54 0.05
N ALA A 153 -4.44 -13.96 -0.02
CA ALA A 153 -5.16 -14.15 -1.28
C ALA A 153 -6.39 -13.26 -1.40
N LEU A 154 -6.87 -13.07 -2.62
CA LEU A 154 -8.04 -12.23 -2.94
C LEU A 154 -9.37 -12.93 -2.72
N GLU A 155 -9.37 -14.15 -2.18
CA GLU A 155 -10.58 -14.86 -1.80
C GLU A 155 -10.59 -15.13 -0.29
N ARG A 156 -11.63 -14.78 0.35
CA ARG A 156 -11.79 -14.69 1.78
C ARG A 156 -11.82 -16.01 2.54
N SER A 157 -12.44 -17.02 1.96
CA SER A 157 -12.60 -18.33 2.62
C SER A 157 -11.27 -19.08 2.82
N ARG A 158 -10.24 -18.70 2.04
CA ARG A 158 -8.91 -19.29 2.02
C ARG A 158 -7.85 -18.21 1.83
N ALA A 159 -8.03 -17.11 2.56
CA ALA A 159 -7.26 -15.89 2.33
C ALA A 159 -5.85 -15.92 2.90
N LEU A 160 -5.59 -16.70 3.95
CA LEU A 160 -4.31 -16.68 4.66
C LEU A 160 -3.69 -18.08 4.72
N ALA A 161 -2.39 -18.18 4.45
CA ALA A 161 -1.57 -19.32 4.79
C ALA A 161 -0.29 -18.82 5.44
N TRP A 162 -0.06 -19.24 6.69
CA TRP A 162 1.06 -18.77 7.50
C TRP A 162 2.35 -19.49 7.17
N GLY A 163 3.47 -18.77 7.14
CA GLY A 163 4.80 -19.34 6.97
C GLY A 163 5.16 -20.27 8.12
N GLU A 164 5.50 -21.54 7.84
CA GLU A 164 5.82 -22.55 8.84
C GLU A 164 6.98 -23.45 8.40
N GLY A 165 8.07 -23.43 9.15
CA GLY A 165 9.24 -24.25 8.82
C GLY A 165 9.79 -23.93 7.43
N ALA A 166 9.73 -24.88 6.50
CA ALA A 166 10.12 -24.71 5.10
C ALA A 166 8.90 -24.69 4.16
N GLY A 167 7.78 -24.12 4.60
CA GLY A 167 6.56 -24.08 3.80
C GLY A 167 5.47 -23.29 4.50
N PHE A 168 4.21 -23.65 4.24
CA PHE A 168 3.05 -22.89 4.69
C PHE A 168 2.02 -23.78 5.38
N SER A 169 1.25 -23.16 6.27
CA SER A 169 0.07 -23.80 6.88
C SER A 169 -1.01 -24.10 5.82
N GLN A 170 -2.03 -24.86 6.21
CA GLN A 170 -3.22 -24.97 5.37
C GLN A 170 -3.94 -23.63 5.30
N PRO A 171 -4.45 -23.24 4.11
CA PRO A 171 -5.17 -22.00 3.94
C PRO A 171 -6.39 -21.87 4.86
N ALA A 172 -6.53 -20.73 5.50
CA ALA A 172 -7.56 -20.40 6.46
C ALA A 172 -8.37 -19.16 6.03
N PRO A 173 -9.59 -18.99 6.54
CA PRO A 173 -10.34 -17.75 6.34
C PRO A 173 -9.62 -16.54 6.93
N LEU A 174 -9.86 -15.39 6.33
CA LEU A 174 -9.30 -14.10 6.78
C LEU A 174 -9.80 -13.73 8.19
N ASP A 175 -11.01 -14.11 8.56
CA ASP A 175 -11.66 -13.77 9.80
C ASP A 175 -12.15 -15.03 10.52
N ALA A 176 -11.93 -15.09 11.83
CA ALA A 176 -12.38 -16.18 12.68
C ALA A 176 -13.91 -16.26 12.82
N ARG A 177 -14.64 -15.17 12.54
CA ARG A 177 -16.11 -15.06 12.66
C ARG A 177 -16.71 -14.45 11.40
N PRO A 178 -16.81 -15.20 10.29
CA PRO A 178 -17.31 -14.66 9.05
C PRO A 178 -18.74 -14.10 9.20
N SER A 179 -18.91 -12.81 8.91
CA SER A 179 -20.24 -12.19 8.81
C SER A 179 -20.91 -12.52 7.46
N ASP A 180 -22.24 -12.40 7.38
CA ASP A 180 -23.03 -12.85 6.20
C ASP A 180 -22.63 -12.14 4.87
N TRP A 181 -22.11 -10.92 4.90
CA TRP A 181 -21.66 -10.20 3.72
C TRP A 181 -20.40 -10.84 3.11
N MET A 182 -19.65 -11.57 3.92
CA MET A 182 -18.39 -12.21 3.57
C MET A 182 -18.51 -13.31 2.52
N MET A 183 -19.66 -13.90 2.37
CA MET A 183 -19.86 -15.05 1.48
C MET A 183 -20.04 -14.68 0.01
N SER A 184 -20.24 -13.40 -0.31
CA SER A 184 -20.64 -12.96 -1.66
C SER A 184 -19.72 -11.93 -2.31
N SER A 185 -18.71 -11.40 -1.61
CA SER A 185 -17.88 -10.30 -2.10
C SER A 185 -16.46 -10.78 -2.41
N ARG A 186 -15.90 -10.31 -3.52
CA ARG A 186 -14.48 -10.48 -3.84
C ARG A 186 -13.67 -9.44 -3.09
N ILE A 187 -12.48 -9.81 -2.62
CA ILE A 187 -11.50 -8.85 -2.14
C ILE A 187 -10.80 -8.25 -3.36
N LEU A 188 -10.72 -6.94 -3.42
CA LEU A 188 -10.05 -6.22 -4.50
C LEU A 188 -8.67 -5.72 -4.09
N SER A 189 -8.48 -5.42 -2.80
CA SER A 189 -7.22 -4.88 -2.30
C SER A 189 -7.13 -5.02 -0.78
N TYR A 190 -5.91 -5.07 -0.31
CA TYR A 190 -5.54 -4.92 1.09
C TYR A 190 -4.67 -3.68 1.28
N PHE A 191 -4.79 -3.05 2.43
CA PHE A 191 -3.85 -2.06 2.90
C PHE A 191 -3.44 -2.41 4.33
N LEU A 192 -2.14 -2.31 4.62
CA LEU A 192 -1.55 -2.63 5.91
C LEU A 192 -1.36 -1.36 6.73
N ASP A 193 -1.87 -1.31 7.94
CA ASP A 193 -1.57 -0.26 8.91
C ASP A 193 -1.84 -0.78 10.34
N ASP A 194 -1.36 -0.10 11.34
CA ASP A 194 -1.72 -0.30 12.74
C ASP A 194 -2.88 0.67 13.06
N LEU A 195 -4.11 0.24 12.74
CA LEU A 195 -5.29 1.10 12.73
C LEU A 195 -5.71 1.57 14.12
N ASP A 196 -5.46 0.78 15.17
CA ASP A 196 -5.82 1.08 16.55
C ASP A 196 -4.64 1.46 17.45
N ASP A 197 -3.46 1.66 16.85
CA ASP A 197 -2.22 2.03 17.54
C ASP A 197 -1.80 1.03 18.62
N ASP A 198 -2.06 -0.26 18.42
CA ASP A 198 -1.69 -1.30 19.38
C ASP A 198 -0.33 -1.94 19.12
N GLY A 199 0.31 -1.61 18.00
CA GLY A 199 1.62 -2.08 17.58
C GLY A 199 1.57 -3.37 16.75
N TRP A 200 0.39 -3.85 16.41
CA TRP A 200 0.21 -4.93 15.44
C TRP A 200 -0.30 -4.40 14.11
N LEU A 201 0.02 -5.11 13.03
CA LEU A 201 -0.56 -4.79 11.72
C LEU A 201 -2.00 -5.25 11.66
N ASP A 202 -2.85 -4.35 11.21
CA ASP A 202 -4.24 -4.57 10.86
C ASP A 202 -4.42 -4.57 9.35
N LEU A 203 -5.58 -5.00 8.89
CA LEU A 203 -5.94 -5.01 7.49
C LEU A 203 -7.12 -4.08 7.22
N LEU A 204 -6.93 -3.16 6.31
CA LEU A 204 -8.03 -2.44 5.68
C LEU A 204 -8.33 -3.11 4.35
N VAL A 205 -9.53 -3.68 4.20
CA VAL A 205 -9.89 -4.55 3.08
C VAL A 205 -10.94 -3.87 2.21
N ALA A 206 -10.63 -3.75 0.93
CA ALA A 206 -11.56 -3.28 -0.09
C ALA A 206 -12.23 -4.47 -0.79
N THR A 207 -13.56 -4.44 -0.95
CA THR A 207 -14.31 -5.54 -1.55
C THR A 207 -15.22 -5.09 -2.68
N ASP A 208 -15.47 -5.99 -3.62
CA ASP A 208 -16.44 -5.78 -4.71
C ASP A 208 -17.85 -6.10 -4.23
N CYS A 209 -18.59 -5.09 -3.84
CA CYS A 209 -19.98 -5.24 -3.45
C CYS A 209 -20.91 -4.28 -4.20
N CYS A 210 -21.66 -4.81 -5.17
CA CYS A 210 -22.65 -4.06 -5.94
C CYS A 210 -24.09 -4.30 -5.48
N ARG A 211 -24.33 -4.84 -4.27
CA ARG A 211 -25.68 -5.12 -3.76
C ARG A 211 -25.94 -4.35 -2.48
N THR A 212 -27.04 -3.62 -2.41
CA THR A 212 -27.47 -2.89 -1.19
C THR A 212 -28.25 -3.77 -0.22
N PRO A 213 -28.04 -3.67 1.09
CA PRO A 213 -27.04 -2.88 1.79
C PRO A 213 -25.72 -3.63 1.89
N CYS A 214 -24.63 -2.98 1.58
CA CYS A 214 -23.30 -3.55 1.60
C CYS A 214 -22.28 -2.52 2.03
N THR A 215 -21.33 -2.91 2.85
CA THR A 215 -20.15 -2.14 3.18
C THR A 215 -18.99 -2.64 2.33
N ASP A 216 -18.23 -1.75 1.76
CA ASP A 216 -17.21 -2.08 0.76
C ASP A 216 -15.79 -1.95 1.32
N LEU A 217 -15.66 -1.29 2.47
CA LEU A 217 -14.41 -1.10 3.19
C LEU A 217 -14.54 -1.71 4.58
N HIS A 218 -13.62 -2.60 4.92
CA HIS A 218 -13.64 -3.37 6.16
C HIS A 218 -12.34 -3.19 6.91
N ALA A 219 -12.43 -2.88 8.20
CA ALA A 219 -11.30 -2.86 9.12
C ALA A 219 -11.26 -4.19 9.88
N LEU A 220 -10.21 -4.95 9.67
CA LEU A 220 -9.92 -6.18 10.40
C LEU A 220 -8.76 -5.89 11.33
N LEU A 221 -9.04 -5.83 12.63
CA LEU A 221 -8.02 -5.64 13.64
C LEU A 221 -7.41 -6.98 14.04
N ARG A 222 -6.11 -6.99 14.18
CA ARG A 222 -5.39 -8.14 14.70
C ARG A 222 -5.63 -8.29 16.19
N THR A 223 -6.17 -9.43 16.61
CA THR A 223 -6.53 -9.72 17.99
C THR A 223 -5.71 -10.87 18.60
N GLY A 224 -4.77 -11.40 17.84
CA GLY A 224 -3.86 -12.44 18.27
C GLY A 224 -2.71 -12.63 17.29
N PRO A 225 -1.76 -13.54 17.55
CA PRO A 225 -0.61 -13.75 16.67
C PRO A 225 -1.01 -14.01 15.21
N ARG A 226 -2.09 -14.76 15.00
CA ARG A 226 -2.57 -15.20 13.68
C ARG A 226 -4.10 -15.09 13.54
N THR A 227 -4.71 -14.13 14.23
CA THR A 227 -6.17 -13.93 14.24
C THR A 227 -6.52 -12.47 13.97
N PHE A 228 -7.52 -12.29 13.13
CA PHE A 228 -8.12 -11.00 12.82
C PHE A 228 -9.60 -11.05 13.16
N ASP A 229 -10.12 -9.96 13.73
CA ASP A 229 -11.55 -9.76 13.97
C ASP A 229 -12.02 -8.51 13.20
N GLU A 230 -13.09 -8.66 12.45
CA GLU A 230 -13.72 -7.53 11.80
C GLU A 230 -14.37 -6.58 12.81
N ARG A 231 -14.14 -5.28 12.60
CA ARG A 231 -14.69 -4.20 13.42
C ARG A 231 -15.50 -3.24 12.57
N PRO A 232 -16.73 -3.63 12.19
CA PRO A 232 -17.60 -2.79 11.35
C PRO A 232 -18.00 -1.48 12.02
N ASP A 233 -17.87 -1.39 13.33
CA ASP A 233 -18.17 -0.22 14.14
C ASP A 233 -17.06 0.85 14.11
N LEU A 234 -15.86 0.55 13.59
CA LEU A 234 -14.78 1.54 13.47
C LEU A 234 -15.06 2.57 12.38
N LEU A 235 -15.72 2.16 11.30
CA LEU A 235 -15.97 2.97 10.13
C LEU A 235 -17.42 3.43 10.10
N THR A 236 -17.67 4.73 10.18
CA THR A 236 -19.00 5.30 9.92
C THR A 236 -19.14 5.54 8.43
N ILE A 237 -19.56 4.51 7.68
CA ILE A 237 -19.64 4.54 6.22
C ILE A 237 -20.95 5.17 5.76
N PRO A 238 -20.93 6.30 5.04
CA PRO A 238 -22.08 6.76 4.28
C PRO A 238 -22.10 6.03 2.94
N GLN A 239 -23.04 5.13 2.79
CA GLN A 239 -23.49 4.46 1.57
C GLN A 239 -22.49 4.18 0.43
N VAL A 240 -22.35 2.90 0.16
CA VAL A 240 -22.07 2.21 -1.10
C VAL A 240 -21.07 2.88 -2.04
N SER A 241 -19.81 2.57 -1.84
CA SER A 241 -18.78 2.71 -2.85
C SER A 241 -18.29 1.32 -3.25
N LYS A 242 -17.66 1.19 -4.42
CA LYS A 242 -16.93 -0.01 -4.83
C LYS A 242 -15.43 0.34 -4.80
N PRO A 243 -14.76 0.23 -3.67
CA PRO A 243 -13.35 0.57 -3.60
C PRO A 243 -12.52 -0.45 -4.39
N TYR A 244 -11.66 0.04 -5.26
CA TYR A 244 -10.61 -0.77 -5.88
C TYR A 244 -9.38 -0.87 -4.98
N ALA A 245 -9.14 0.15 -4.17
CA ALA A 245 -8.09 0.15 -3.18
C ALA A 245 -8.54 0.90 -1.91
N ALA A 246 -7.87 0.59 -0.82
CA ALA A 246 -7.96 1.30 0.44
C ALA A 246 -6.60 1.90 0.77
N PHE A 247 -6.58 3.04 1.43
CA PHE A 247 -5.35 3.75 1.78
C PHE A 247 -5.47 4.33 3.19
N SER A 248 -4.37 4.32 3.92
CA SER A 248 -4.25 4.95 5.24
C SER A 248 -2.94 5.71 5.34
N ALA A 249 -2.96 6.91 5.92
CA ALA A 249 -1.74 7.64 6.23
C ALA A 249 -1.96 8.64 7.37
N ARG A 250 -0.85 9.07 7.99
CA ARG A 250 -0.83 10.12 9.02
C ARG A 250 -0.39 11.44 8.38
N PHE A 251 -1.34 12.24 7.94
CA PHE A 251 -1.07 13.55 7.32
C PHE A 251 -0.70 14.64 8.34
N ALA A 252 -1.05 14.45 9.60
CA ALA A 252 -0.63 15.30 10.69
C ALA A 252 -0.34 14.47 11.95
N PRO A 253 0.47 14.97 12.91
CA PRO A 253 0.69 14.28 14.18
C PRO A 253 -0.62 13.96 14.89
N GLY A 254 -0.83 12.67 15.20
CA GLY A 254 -2.01 12.17 15.88
C GLY A 254 -3.29 12.11 15.03
N GLU A 255 -3.21 12.43 13.74
CA GLU A 255 -4.34 12.36 12.82
C GLU A 255 -4.09 11.29 11.75
N ARG A 256 -4.82 10.18 11.81
CA ARG A 256 -4.86 9.17 10.75
C ARG A 256 -6.04 9.46 9.84
N VAL A 257 -5.80 9.39 8.56
CA VAL A 257 -6.82 9.51 7.53
C VAL A 257 -6.86 8.21 6.73
N LEU A 258 -8.04 7.62 6.64
CA LEU A 258 -8.31 6.52 5.73
C LEU A 258 -8.96 7.10 4.47
N MET A 259 -8.67 6.51 3.33
CA MET A 259 -9.30 6.85 2.07
C MET A 259 -9.84 5.58 1.40
N SER A 260 -11.11 5.59 1.07
CA SER A 260 -11.70 4.61 0.17
C SER A 260 -11.48 5.08 -1.26
N VAL A 261 -10.71 4.31 -2.01
CA VAL A 261 -10.32 4.60 -3.38
C VAL A 261 -11.17 3.74 -4.29
N GLY A 262 -12.29 4.25 -4.76
CA GLY A 262 -13.20 3.41 -5.52
C GLY A 262 -14.37 4.14 -6.15
N TRP A 263 -15.17 3.38 -6.89
CA TRP A 263 -16.32 3.83 -7.64
C TRP A 263 -17.61 3.62 -6.85
N SER A 264 -18.56 4.53 -6.96
CA SER A 264 -19.91 4.33 -6.41
C SER A 264 -20.84 3.69 -7.43
N CYS A 265 -21.49 2.59 -7.03
CA CYS A 265 -22.57 1.99 -7.81
C CYS A 265 -23.86 2.84 -7.82
N VAL A 266 -23.96 3.84 -6.94
CA VAL A 266 -25.15 4.68 -6.76
C VAL A 266 -24.97 6.06 -7.38
N ASP A 267 -23.78 6.64 -7.26
CA ASP A 267 -23.44 7.94 -7.83
C ASP A 267 -22.14 7.83 -8.66
N PRO A 268 -22.25 7.82 -10.00
CA PRO A 268 -21.08 7.75 -10.88
C PRO A 268 -20.14 8.96 -10.76
N ASN A 269 -20.57 10.01 -10.06
CA ASN A 269 -19.73 11.18 -9.76
C ASN A 269 -19.12 11.12 -8.35
N SER A 270 -19.11 9.96 -7.70
CA SER A 270 -18.57 9.85 -6.35
C SER A 270 -17.07 10.07 -6.33
N ALA A 271 -16.66 11.05 -5.54
CA ALA A 271 -15.26 11.26 -5.18
C ALA A 271 -14.78 10.17 -4.21
N PRO A 272 -13.46 9.99 -4.04
CA PRO A 272 -12.91 9.21 -2.93
C PRO A 272 -13.53 9.66 -1.61
N VAL A 273 -13.82 8.72 -0.73
CA VAL A 273 -14.34 9.04 0.60
C VAL A 273 -13.19 9.04 1.58
N PHE A 274 -13.04 10.13 2.31
CA PHE A 274 -12.04 10.27 3.35
C PHE A 274 -12.69 10.08 4.72
N TYR A 275 -11.97 9.40 5.61
CA TYR A 275 -12.35 9.17 6.99
C TYR A 275 -11.23 9.65 7.91
N ARG A 276 -11.58 10.47 8.88
CA ARG A 276 -10.63 10.98 9.87
C ARG A 276 -10.79 10.23 11.18
N SER A 277 -9.66 9.88 11.81
CA SER A 277 -9.68 9.34 13.16
C SER A 277 -10.20 10.37 14.16
N GLY A 278 -11.15 9.94 15.00
CA GLY A 278 -11.70 10.71 16.10
C GLY A 278 -11.25 10.17 17.46
N ALA A 279 -11.85 10.68 18.51
CA ALA A 279 -11.60 10.18 19.86
C ALA A 279 -11.94 8.68 19.96
N PRO A 280 -11.10 7.87 20.65
CA PRO A 280 -11.37 6.46 20.87
C PRO A 280 -12.69 6.26 21.62
N ASP A 281 -13.32 5.11 21.38
CA ASP A 281 -14.49 4.69 22.15
C ASP A 281 -14.11 4.26 23.58
N ALA A 282 -15.10 3.83 24.37
CA ALA A 282 -14.89 3.39 25.76
C ALA A 282 -14.00 2.14 25.88
N ALA A 283 -13.83 1.37 24.80
CA ALA A 283 -12.94 0.22 24.72
C ALA A 283 -11.54 0.58 24.15
N GLY A 284 -11.31 1.87 23.85
CA GLY A 284 -10.04 2.37 23.34
C GLY A 284 -9.83 2.18 21.84
N TYR A 285 -10.87 1.83 21.07
CA TYR A 285 -10.75 1.73 19.62
C TYR A 285 -11.01 3.08 18.95
N PRO A 286 -10.19 3.48 17.96
CA PRO A 286 -10.44 4.72 17.23
C PRO A 286 -11.76 4.63 16.47
N ARG A 287 -12.40 5.77 16.26
CA ARG A 287 -13.59 5.89 15.41
C ARG A 287 -13.24 6.73 14.21
N PHE A 288 -13.53 6.22 13.03
CA PHE A 288 -13.30 6.94 11.79
C PHE A 288 -14.61 7.48 11.26
N ALA A 289 -14.71 8.78 11.15
CA ALA A 289 -15.87 9.47 10.60
C ALA A 289 -15.55 10.01 9.22
N ALA A 290 -16.47 9.81 8.28
CA ALA A 290 -16.37 10.44 6.98
C ALA A 290 -16.30 11.95 7.15
N PHE A 291 -15.38 12.59 6.45
CA PHE A 291 -15.33 14.03 6.34
C PHE A 291 -15.19 14.42 4.87
N ASP A 292 -15.77 15.54 4.51
CA ASP A 292 -15.54 16.14 3.21
C ASP A 292 -14.25 16.98 3.35
N PRO A 293 -13.15 16.60 2.72
CA PRO A 293 -12.00 17.48 2.64
C PRO A 293 -12.42 18.65 1.73
N THR A 294 -13.21 19.57 2.27
CA THR A 294 -13.58 20.73 1.45
C THR A 294 -12.32 21.42 0.94
N PRO A 295 -12.13 21.27 -0.31
CA PRO A 295 -12.69 22.15 -1.30
C PRO A 295 -13.85 21.46 -2.03
N PRO A 296 -14.61 22.28 -2.82
CA PRO A 296 -15.82 21.78 -3.44
C PRO A 296 -15.53 20.50 -4.22
N ARG A 297 -16.53 19.62 -4.35
CA ARG A 297 -16.51 18.34 -5.13
C ARG A 297 -15.87 18.43 -6.52
N SER A 298 -15.56 19.64 -6.97
CA SER A 298 -14.84 19.96 -8.21
C SER A 298 -13.37 19.49 -8.25
N TYR A 299 -12.71 19.24 -7.10
CA TYR A 299 -11.31 18.80 -7.10
C TYR A 299 -11.12 17.43 -7.74
N PHE A 300 -12.10 16.54 -7.58
CA PHE A 300 -12.06 15.21 -8.15
C PHE A 300 -12.92 15.07 -9.41
N ARG A 301 -13.28 16.18 -10.06
CA ARG A 301 -14.09 16.16 -11.29
C ARG A 301 -13.20 16.38 -12.50
N GLY A 302 -13.27 15.44 -13.45
CA GLY A 302 -12.66 15.56 -14.76
C GLY A 302 -13.13 16.78 -15.57
N GLU A 303 -14.22 17.45 -15.16
CA GLU A 303 -14.75 18.68 -15.76
C GLU A 303 -13.74 19.83 -15.78
N GLN A 304 -12.86 19.94 -14.75
CA GLN A 304 -11.85 21.00 -14.70
C GLN A 304 -10.70 20.78 -15.70
N LEU A 305 -10.51 19.53 -16.16
CA LEU A 305 -9.47 19.19 -17.12
C LEU A 305 -9.97 19.14 -18.57
N GLY A 306 -11.16 19.70 -18.84
CA GLY A 306 -11.72 19.76 -20.18
C GLY A 306 -12.32 18.45 -20.70
N PHE A 307 -12.65 17.50 -19.81
CA PHE A 307 -13.35 16.26 -20.14
C PHE A 307 -14.84 16.36 -19.75
N PRO A 308 -15.70 17.04 -20.51
CA PRO A 308 -17.03 17.48 -20.06
C PRO A 308 -18.07 16.38 -19.90
N THR A 309 -17.76 15.13 -20.17
CA THR A 309 -18.77 14.05 -20.20
C THR A 309 -18.27 12.69 -19.72
N ILE A 310 -17.18 12.62 -18.96
CA ILE A 310 -16.73 11.32 -18.45
C ILE A 310 -17.42 11.08 -17.12
N ALA A 311 -18.42 10.22 -17.15
CA ALA A 311 -19.25 9.84 -16.00
C ALA A 311 -18.54 8.93 -14.96
N PHE A 312 -17.20 8.77 -15.05
CA PHE A 312 -16.46 7.80 -14.27
C PHE A 312 -15.22 8.44 -13.64
N ASN A 313 -15.41 9.15 -12.54
CA ASN A 313 -14.31 9.53 -11.64
C ASN A 313 -14.04 8.36 -10.68
N SER A 314 -13.52 7.24 -11.21
CA SER A 314 -13.23 6.06 -10.39
C SER A 314 -11.77 6.09 -9.95
N PRO A 315 -11.47 6.39 -8.70
CA PRO A 315 -10.12 6.23 -8.20
C PRO A 315 -9.76 4.74 -8.13
N MET A 316 -8.56 4.39 -8.63
CA MET A 316 -8.06 3.02 -8.69
C MET A 316 -6.94 2.76 -7.70
N ALA A 317 -6.08 3.75 -7.45
CA ALA A 317 -4.95 3.66 -6.55
C ALA A 317 -4.67 5.01 -5.89
N ALA A 318 -3.87 5.00 -4.83
CA ALA A 318 -3.32 6.21 -4.21
C ALA A 318 -1.90 5.95 -3.72
N CYS A 319 -1.06 6.99 -3.75
CA CYS A 319 0.22 6.96 -3.07
C CYS A 319 0.52 8.32 -2.42
N ALA A 320 1.25 8.28 -1.31
CA ALA A 320 1.67 9.47 -0.59
C ALA A 320 3.11 9.35 -0.10
N ASP A 321 3.86 10.42 -0.25
CA ASP A 321 5.20 10.62 0.33
C ASP A 321 5.50 12.14 0.34
N ASP A 322 6.65 12.54 0.85
CA ASP A 322 7.10 13.93 0.89
C ASP A 322 7.94 14.24 -0.37
N LEU A 323 7.29 14.73 -1.42
CA LEU A 323 7.91 14.95 -2.74
C LEU A 323 8.80 16.20 -2.80
N ASP A 324 8.59 17.15 -1.91
CA ASP A 324 9.34 18.41 -1.86
C ASP A 324 10.18 18.58 -0.58
N ASP A 325 10.28 17.50 0.22
CA ASP A 325 11.03 17.43 1.50
C ASP A 325 10.64 18.54 2.50
N ASP A 326 9.37 18.93 2.54
CA ASP A 326 8.88 19.96 3.46
C ASP A 326 8.40 19.39 4.80
N GLY A 327 8.33 18.07 4.93
CA GLY A 327 7.91 17.34 6.13
C GLY A 327 6.42 17.07 6.20
N ARG A 328 5.72 17.19 5.09
CA ARG A 328 4.31 16.85 4.94
C ARG A 328 4.14 15.84 3.82
N LEU A 329 3.12 15.01 3.96
CA LEU A 329 2.76 14.08 2.89
C LEU A 329 2.06 14.82 1.77
N ASP A 330 2.53 14.59 0.55
CA ASP A 330 1.83 14.87 -0.68
C ASP A 330 1.02 13.64 -1.09
N LEU A 331 -0.03 13.79 -1.87
CA LEU A 331 -0.95 12.71 -2.22
C LEU A 331 -1.15 12.67 -3.73
N ALA A 332 -0.92 11.51 -4.34
CA ALA A 332 -1.38 11.24 -5.69
C ALA A 332 -2.57 10.27 -5.67
N VAL A 333 -3.52 10.50 -6.57
CA VAL A 333 -4.70 9.65 -6.74
C VAL A 333 -4.86 9.31 -8.22
N ALA A 334 -4.90 8.00 -8.50
CA ALA A 334 -5.21 7.47 -9.82
C ALA A 334 -6.72 7.55 -10.07
N LEU A 335 -7.16 8.53 -10.80
CA LEU A 335 -8.56 8.66 -11.22
C LEU A 335 -8.73 8.22 -12.67
N ASN A 336 -9.77 7.47 -12.96
CA ASN A 336 -10.12 7.15 -14.34
C ASN A 336 -10.95 8.32 -14.94
N PRO A 337 -10.48 9.03 -15.97
CA PRO A 337 -9.31 8.72 -16.82
C PRO A 337 -8.07 9.58 -16.52
N VAL A 338 -7.98 10.23 -15.40
CA VAL A 338 -6.89 11.14 -15.07
C VAL A 338 -6.25 10.78 -13.74
N HIS A 339 -5.04 11.21 -13.52
CA HIS A 339 -4.41 11.18 -12.21
C HIS A 339 -4.32 12.61 -11.66
N GLN A 340 -4.33 12.73 -10.35
CA GLN A 340 -4.22 14.01 -9.67
C GLN A 340 -3.09 13.98 -8.66
N LEU A 341 -2.43 15.11 -8.50
CA LEU A 341 -1.36 15.32 -7.53
C LEU A 341 -1.72 16.51 -6.64
N PHE A 342 -1.63 16.27 -5.34
CA PHE A 342 -1.94 17.22 -4.31
C PHE A 342 -0.73 17.45 -3.41
N ARG A 343 -0.37 18.71 -3.22
CA ARG A 343 0.66 19.11 -2.27
C ARG A 343 0.11 19.18 -0.86
N GLY A 344 0.82 18.59 0.11
CA GLY A 344 0.51 18.68 1.52
C GLY A 344 0.65 20.11 2.06
N THR A 345 -0.33 20.55 2.85
CA THR A 345 -0.32 21.86 3.51
C THR A 345 -0.40 21.72 5.03
N ALA A 346 -0.21 22.80 5.77
CA ALA A 346 -0.30 22.78 7.23
C ALA A 346 -1.73 22.51 7.75
N ALA A 347 -2.72 22.61 6.88
CA ALA A 347 -4.13 22.35 7.19
C ALA A 347 -4.84 21.84 5.94
N TRP A 348 -5.89 21.05 6.09
CA TRP A 348 -6.80 20.72 5.00
C TRP A 348 -7.48 21.98 4.43
N PRO A 349 -7.72 22.06 3.11
CA PRO A 349 -7.45 21.08 2.06
C PRO A 349 -6.00 21.08 1.57
N PHE A 350 -5.62 20.05 0.82
CA PHE A 350 -4.40 20.05 0.03
C PHE A 350 -4.44 21.08 -1.11
N GLU A 351 -3.27 21.46 -1.58
CA GLU A 351 -3.13 22.26 -2.79
C GLU A 351 -3.12 21.34 -4.02
N ASP A 352 -4.07 21.52 -4.95
CA ASP A 352 -4.05 20.81 -6.23
C ASP A 352 -2.95 21.38 -7.14
N VAL A 353 -1.92 20.59 -7.38
CA VAL A 353 -0.77 20.94 -8.24
C VAL A 353 -0.75 20.14 -9.55
N THR A 354 -1.81 19.39 -9.85
CA THR A 354 -1.89 18.49 -11.01
C THR A 354 -1.48 19.16 -12.31
N ALA A 355 -2.05 20.33 -12.61
CA ALA A 355 -1.73 21.05 -13.84
C ALA A 355 -0.28 21.55 -13.86
N ALA A 356 0.25 22.00 -12.71
CA ALA A 356 1.62 22.47 -12.58
C ALA A 356 2.65 21.33 -12.61
N ALA A 357 2.24 20.12 -12.22
CA ALA A 357 3.10 18.94 -12.22
C ALA A 357 3.54 18.53 -13.63
N GLY A 358 2.73 18.80 -14.65
CA GLY A 358 3.08 18.54 -16.05
C GLY A 358 3.04 17.07 -16.47
N VAL A 359 2.46 16.19 -15.66
CA VAL A 359 2.33 14.76 -15.98
C VAL A 359 1.17 14.57 -16.96
N PRO A 360 1.42 13.99 -18.15
CA PRO A 360 0.40 13.89 -19.18
C PRO A 360 -0.69 12.88 -18.77
N THR A 361 -1.94 13.27 -18.98
CA THR A 361 -3.12 12.41 -18.79
C THR A 361 -3.59 11.73 -20.07
N THR A 362 -2.97 12.11 -21.19
CA THR A 362 -3.26 11.57 -22.52
C THR A 362 -2.01 11.06 -23.18
N SER A 363 -2.14 9.99 -23.96
CA SER A 363 -1.04 9.46 -24.77
C SER A 363 -0.67 10.43 -25.88
N ALA A 364 0.62 10.76 -25.99
CA ALA A 364 1.13 11.74 -26.98
C ALA A 364 0.89 11.31 -28.45
N ASP A 365 0.88 10.02 -28.72
CA ASP A 365 0.69 9.46 -30.08
C ASP A 365 -0.76 9.39 -30.52
N SER A 366 -1.70 9.31 -29.60
CA SER A 366 -3.12 9.11 -29.90
C SER A 366 -4.01 10.25 -29.41
N GLY A 367 -3.50 11.10 -28.51
CA GLY A 367 -4.28 12.17 -27.87
C GLY A 367 -5.41 11.64 -26.98
N ARG A 368 -5.36 10.37 -26.60
CA ARG A 368 -6.44 9.70 -25.88
C ARG A 368 -6.06 9.47 -24.42
N ALA A 369 -7.07 9.44 -23.53
CA ALA A 369 -6.86 9.31 -22.10
C ALA A 369 -6.15 8.00 -21.74
N MET A 370 -5.19 8.09 -20.83
CA MET A 370 -4.53 6.96 -20.20
C MET A 370 -5.23 6.65 -18.88
N ILE A 371 -5.54 5.39 -18.64
CA ILE A 371 -6.24 4.95 -17.43
C ILE A 371 -5.22 4.46 -16.41
N PRO A 372 -4.97 5.20 -15.33
CA PRO A 372 -4.04 4.76 -14.29
C PRO A 372 -4.68 3.71 -13.39
N TRP A 373 -3.96 2.64 -13.08
CA TRP A 373 -4.40 1.57 -12.18
C TRP A 373 -3.55 1.46 -10.91
N SER A 374 -2.24 1.48 -11.05
CA SER A 374 -1.30 1.47 -9.94
C SER A 374 -0.29 2.58 -10.09
N MET A 375 0.23 3.09 -8.98
CA MET A 375 1.25 4.13 -8.99
C MET A 375 2.11 4.07 -7.74
N ALA A 376 3.34 4.55 -7.85
CA ALA A 376 4.25 4.68 -6.73
C ALA A 376 5.16 5.90 -6.90
N PHE A 377 5.59 6.46 -5.78
CA PHE A 377 6.72 7.38 -5.71
C PHE A 377 7.98 6.62 -5.40
N VAL A 378 9.03 6.81 -6.20
CA VAL A 378 10.30 6.09 -6.10
C VAL A 378 11.41 6.92 -6.73
N ASP A 379 12.60 6.92 -6.16
CA ASP A 379 13.76 7.61 -6.72
C ASP A 379 14.44 6.68 -7.74
N LEU A 380 14.00 6.74 -9.01
CA LEU A 380 14.42 5.82 -10.06
C LEU A 380 15.86 6.02 -10.50
N ASP A 381 16.31 7.28 -10.54
CA ASP A 381 17.64 7.64 -11.06
C ASP A 381 18.63 8.01 -9.94
N ARG A 382 18.26 7.78 -8.69
CA ARG A 382 19.08 8.00 -7.49
C ARG A 382 19.55 9.46 -7.31
N ASP A 383 18.76 10.42 -7.84
CA ASP A 383 19.10 11.83 -7.83
C ASP A 383 18.64 12.58 -6.56
N THR A 384 18.08 11.84 -5.58
CA THR A 384 17.55 12.32 -4.30
C THR A 384 16.07 12.71 -4.31
N ARG A 385 15.46 12.85 -5.48
CA ARG A 385 14.04 13.21 -5.60
C ARG A 385 13.22 11.99 -5.95
N LEU A 386 12.03 11.91 -5.37
CA LEU A 386 11.07 10.88 -5.72
C LEU A 386 10.46 11.18 -7.09
N ASP A 387 10.59 10.24 -8.00
CA ASP A 387 9.93 10.21 -9.29
C ASP A 387 8.54 9.58 -9.17
N TRP A 388 7.75 9.63 -10.22
CA TRP A 388 6.42 9.07 -10.22
C TRP A 388 6.27 8.03 -11.33
N ILE A 389 5.95 6.79 -10.96
CA ILE A 389 5.71 5.70 -11.90
C ILE A 389 4.22 5.31 -11.86
N ILE A 390 3.62 5.09 -13.04
CA ILE A 390 2.19 4.84 -13.17
C ILE A 390 1.96 3.71 -14.19
N ALA A 391 1.31 2.63 -13.75
CA ALA A 391 0.85 1.56 -14.62
C ALA A 391 -0.49 1.96 -15.26
N HIS A 392 -0.53 2.05 -16.60
CA HIS A 392 -1.73 2.38 -17.34
C HIS A 392 -2.24 1.18 -18.13
N GLY A 393 -3.56 0.99 -18.13
CA GLY A 393 -4.20 -0.06 -18.90
C GLY A 393 -5.65 0.28 -19.21
N ASN A 394 -6.12 -0.09 -20.40
CA ASN A 394 -7.51 0.09 -20.75
C ASN A 394 -8.35 -1.06 -20.18
N ASP A 395 -9.50 -0.74 -19.64
CA ASP A 395 -10.57 -1.71 -19.44
C ASP A 395 -11.30 -1.86 -20.78
N GLN A 396 -11.12 -3.01 -21.45
CA GLN A 396 -11.78 -3.29 -22.72
C GLN A 396 -13.29 -3.54 -22.58
N THR A 397 -13.84 -3.34 -21.39
CA THR A 397 -15.27 -3.49 -21.18
C THR A 397 -16.03 -2.44 -22.00
N ALA A 398 -17.20 -2.83 -22.49
CA ALA A 398 -18.09 -2.07 -23.37
C ALA A 398 -18.64 -0.74 -22.77
N TRP A 399 -18.05 -0.25 -21.67
CA TRP A 399 -18.53 0.89 -20.90
C TRP A 399 -18.04 2.25 -21.40
N SER A 400 -17.06 2.28 -22.31
CA SER A 400 -16.66 3.53 -22.93
C SER A 400 -17.61 3.90 -24.04
N ASP A 401 -18.49 4.86 -23.83
CA ASP A 401 -19.31 5.47 -24.89
C ASP A 401 -18.72 6.85 -25.25
N PRO A 402 -18.17 7.02 -26.44
CA PRO A 402 -17.91 6.00 -27.47
C PRO A 402 -16.62 5.19 -27.20
N PRO A 403 -16.57 3.91 -27.64
CA PRO A 403 -15.41 3.02 -27.43
C PRO A 403 -14.08 3.56 -27.94
N GLU A 404 -14.14 4.57 -28.78
CA GLU A 404 -12.98 5.21 -29.41
C GLU A 404 -12.23 6.17 -28.48
N ARG A 405 -12.78 6.52 -27.31
CA ARG A 405 -12.13 7.44 -26.35
C ARG A 405 -11.02 6.77 -25.55
N PHE A 406 -11.17 5.47 -25.27
CA PHE A 406 -10.20 4.68 -24.54
C PHE A 406 -9.54 3.70 -25.48
N ILE A 407 -8.24 3.68 -25.52
CA ILE A 407 -7.60 2.86 -26.50
C ILE A 407 -6.71 1.88 -25.88
N GLY A 408 -6.88 0.71 -26.41
CA GLY A 408 -5.90 -0.30 -26.60
C GLY A 408 -4.80 -0.39 -25.57
N PRO A 409 -3.80 -1.18 -25.80
CA PRO A 409 -2.68 -1.32 -24.88
C PRO A 409 -2.01 0.03 -24.57
N GLN A 410 -1.81 0.31 -23.30
CA GLN A 410 -1.14 1.50 -22.75
C GLN A 410 0.22 1.10 -22.18
N PHE A 411 1.00 2.04 -21.70
CA PHE A 411 2.35 1.78 -21.23
C PHE A 411 2.49 2.08 -19.72
N VAL A 412 3.64 1.72 -19.16
CA VAL A 412 4.03 2.15 -17.82
C VAL A 412 4.71 3.50 -17.94
N GLY A 413 4.03 4.56 -17.47
CA GLY A 413 4.57 5.91 -17.49
C GLY A 413 5.60 6.10 -16.39
N ALA A 414 6.75 6.66 -16.73
CA ALA A 414 7.78 7.07 -15.79
C ALA A 414 8.02 8.57 -15.93
N TYR A 415 7.91 9.28 -14.81
CA TYR A 415 7.94 10.74 -14.76
C TYR A 415 8.99 11.20 -13.76
N GLN A 416 10.11 11.72 -14.26
CA GLN A 416 11.21 12.21 -13.45
C GLN A 416 10.84 13.52 -12.76
N ASN A 417 11.06 13.61 -11.46
CA ASN A 417 10.88 14.82 -10.67
C ASN A 417 12.04 15.80 -10.95
N VAL A 418 11.75 16.87 -11.69
CA VAL A 418 12.74 17.90 -12.01
C VAL A 418 12.81 19.05 -10.98
N GLY A 419 12.14 18.86 -9.84
CA GLY A 419 12.08 19.80 -8.72
C GLY A 419 10.80 20.65 -8.70
N GLY A 420 10.38 21.03 -7.48
CA GLY A 420 9.17 21.82 -7.26
C GLY A 420 7.88 21.09 -7.64
N MET A 421 7.85 19.76 -7.45
CA MET A 421 6.74 18.88 -7.82
C MET A 421 6.36 18.96 -9.31
N ARG A 422 7.36 19.20 -10.17
CA ARG A 422 7.20 19.17 -11.62
C ARG A 422 7.91 17.95 -12.18
N PHE A 423 7.32 17.34 -13.18
CA PHE A 423 7.77 16.08 -13.73
C PHE A 423 8.02 16.16 -15.23
N ALA A 424 9.04 15.45 -15.70
CA ALA A 424 9.33 15.26 -17.11
C ALA A 424 9.06 13.80 -17.50
N ASP A 425 8.37 13.57 -18.61
CA ASP A 425 8.15 12.22 -19.14
C ASP A 425 9.47 11.62 -19.62
N VAL A 426 9.88 10.54 -18.99
CA VAL A 426 11.10 9.80 -19.30
C VAL A 426 10.83 8.35 -19.71
N THR A 427 9.57 8.01 -19.95
CA THR A 427 9.09 6.66 -20.28
C THR A 427 9.92 6.01 -21.38
N THR A 428 10.10 6.70 -22.51
CA THR A 428 10.88 6.17 -23.64
C THR A 428 12.38 6.11 -23.33
N ALA A 429 12.90 7.10 -22.59
CA ALA A 429 14.31 7.12 -22.20
C ALA A 429 14.66 5.98 -21.25
N LEU A 430 13.68 5.48 -20.50
CA LEU A 430 13.82 4.33 -19.59
C LEU A 430 13.38 3.00 -20.20
N HIS A 431 13.01 2.95 -21.47
CA HIS A 431 12.56 1.74 -22.19
C HIS A 431 11.28 1.09 -21.61
N LEU A 432 10.37 1.91 -21.07
CA LEU A 432 9.10 1.46 -20.48
C LEU A 432 7.89 1.65 -21.41
N GLU A 433 8.11 2.03 -22.67
CA GLU A 433 7.08 2.31 -23.66
C GLU A 433 6.31 1.06 -24.17
N ARG A 434 6.67 -0.13 -23.66
CA ARG A 434 5.95 -1.36 -24.04
C ARG A 434 4.47 -1.27 -23.66
N ARG A 435 3.63 -1.52 -24.65
CA ARG A 435 2.17 -1.45 -24.48
C ARG A 435 1.60 -2.75 -23.96
N GLY A 436 0.68 -2.63 -23.01
CA GLY A 436 -0.06 -3.72 -22.39
C GLY A 436 -1.32 -3.20 -21.68
N GLN A 437 -2.01 -4.09 -21.00
CA GLN A 437 -3.16 -3.79 -20.13
C GLN A 437 -2.70 -3.82 -18.66
N TRP A 438 -1.82 -2.89 -18.27
CA TRP A 438 -1.15 -2.91 -17.00
C TRP A 438 -2.08 -2.55 -15.84
N ARG A 439 -2.02 -3.32 -14.74
CA ARG A 439 -2.89 -3.19 -13.57
C ARG A 439 -2.12 -3.03 -12.28
N THR A 440 -1.09 -3.85 -12.09
CA THR A 440 -0.34 -3.93 -10.85
C THR A 440 1.08 -3.47 -11.05
N LEU A 441 1.66 -2.93 -9.99
CA LEU A 441 3.02 -2.43 -9.94
C LEU A 441 3.66 -2.97 -8.67
N THR A 442 4.81 -3.62 -8.78
CA THR A 442 5.63 -4.11 -7.66
C THR A 442 7.04 -3.59 -7.83
N LEU A 443 7.59 -3.01 -6.78
CA LEU A 443 8.95 -2.52 -6.72
C LEU A 443 9.78 -3.45 -5.84
N GLU A 444 11.00 -3.77 -6.26
CA GLU A 444 11.94 -4.60 -5.51
C GLU A 444 13.38 -4.32 -5.97
N ASP A 445 14.37 -4.70 -5.17
CA ASP A 445 15.80 -4.65 -5.51
C ASP A 445 16.29 -6.11 -5.68
N TRP A 446 16.10 -6.68 -6.88
CA TRP A 446 16.38 -8.11 -7.13
C TRP A 446 17.86 -8.47 -7.16
N ASP A 447 18.70 -7.51 -7.53
CA ASP A 447 20.15 -7.78 -7.64
C ASP A 447 20.96 -7.18 -6.48
N ASP A 448 20.29 -6.59 -5.47
CA ASP A 448 20.85 -5.96 -4.26
C ASP A 448 21.86 -4.86 -4.58
N ASP A 449 21.61 -4.07 -5.60
CA ASP A 449 22.47 -2.95 -5.99
C ASP A 449 22.05 -1.59 -5.40
N GLY A 450 20.91 -1.56 -4.68
CA GLY A 450 20.44 -0.43 -3.91
C GLY A 450 19.53 0.52 -4.68
N ASP A 451 18.97 0.05 -5.80
CA ASP A 451 17.93 0.78 -6.54
C ASP A 451 16.63 -0.04 -6.68
N ALA A 452 15.65 0.51 -7.34
CA ALA A 452 14.35 -0.13 -7.51
C ALA A 452 14.23 -0.74 -8.90
N ASP A 453 14.05 -2.03 -8.95
CA ASP A 453 13.58 -2.78 -10.09
C ASP A 453 12.04 -2.78 -10.13
N LEU A 454 11.46 -3.17 -11.27
CA LEU A 454 10.04 -3.06 -11.51
C LEU A 454 9.43 -4.34 -12.06
N ALA A 455 8.37 -4.83 -11.41
CA ALA A 455 7.49 -5.83 -11.98
C ALA A 455 6.10 -5.23 -12.24
N VAL A 456 5.55 -5.54 -13.40
CA VAL A 456 4.23 -5.03 -13.82
C VAL A 456 3.36 -6.19 -14.25
N GLY A 457 2.21 -6.32 -13.60
CA GLY A 457 1.18 -7.27 -13.97
C GLY A 457 0.10 -6.63 -14.83
N GLY A 458 -0.60 -7.43 -15.57
CA GLY A 458 -1.62 -6.92 -16.48
C GLY A 458 -2.75 -7.90 -16.75
N GLN A 459 -3.80 -7.35 -17.35
CA GLN A 459 -4.96 -8.11 -17.78
C GLN A 459 -4.66 -8.75 -19.13
N GLN A 460 -4.76 -10.08 -19.23
CA GLN A 460 -4.46 -10.84 -20.43
C GLN A 460 -3.04 -10.63 -21.01
N GLU A 461 -2.13 -10.18 -20.19
CA GLU A 461 -0.73 -9.93 -20.53
C GLU A 461 0.18 -10.72 -19.59
N LEU A 462 1.28 -11.21 -20.10
CA LEU A 462 2.34 -11.74 -19.23
C LEU A 462 2.97 -10.60 -18.45
N PRO A 463 3.30 -10.82 -17.17
CA PRO A 463 4.00 -9.82 -16.38
C PRO A 463 5.29 -9.38 -17.05
N ARG A 464 5.66 -8.13 -16.85
CA ARG A 464 6.93 -7.58 -17.30
C ARG A 464 7.83 -7.34 -16.10
N LEU A 465 9.07 -7.72 -16.26
CA LEU A 465 10.10 -7.58 -15.26
C LEU A 465 11.20 -6.70 -15.86
N TYR A 466 11.48 -5.60 -15.19
CA TYR A 466 12.43 -4.60 -15.64
C TYR A 466 13.47 -4.40 -14.54
N ARG A 467 14.73 -4.75 -14.83
CA ARG A 467 15.84 -4.41 -13.95
C ARG A 467 16.26 -2.97 -14.25
N ASN A 468 16.48 -2.21 -13.20
CA ASN A 468 17.00 -0.86 -13.28
C ASN A 468 18.53 -0.91 -13.56
N ASP A 469 18.92 -0.52 -14.76
CA ASP A 469 20.32 -0.45 -15.18
C ASP A 469 20.76 1.01 -15.42
N ILE A 470 20.11 1.98 -14.76
CA ILE A 470 20.46 3.40 -14.90
C ILE A 470 21.86 3.64 -14.36
N ASP A 471 22.79 3.98 -15.25
CA ASP A 471 24.18 4.31 -14.93
C ASP A 471 24.46 5.79 -15.20
N ASN A 472 24.11 6.62 -14.21
CA ASN A 472 24.34 8.07 -14.23
C ASN A 472 25.42 8.53 -13.23
N GLY A 473 26.13 7.55 -12.61
CA GLY A 473 27.13 7.78 -11.58
C GLY A 473 26.54 8.19 -10.22
N ALA A 474 25.23 8.06 -10.05
CA ALA A 474 24.56 8.23 -8.77
C ALA A 474 24.50 6.91 -7.98
N HIS A 475 24.49 7.02 -6.68
CA HIS A 475 24.39 5.93 -5.73
C HIS A 475 23.02 5.94 -5.04
N GLY A 476 22.59 4.81 -4.51
CA GLY A 476 21.32 4.68 -3.80
C GLY A 476 21.40 3.68 -2.64
N VAL A 477 20.32 3.61 -1.88
CA VAL A 477 20.09 2.57 -0.87
C VAL A 477 18.62 2.19 -0.85
N VAL A 478 18.36 0.94 -0.53
CA VAL A 478 17.04 0.45 -0.13
C VAL A 478 17.00 0.33 1.38
N LEU A 479 15.95 0.86 2.00
CA LEU A 479 15.73 0.80 3.44
C LEU A 479 14.48 -0.04 3.73
N ARG A 480 14.65 -1.11 4.49
CA ARG A 480 13.58 -1.96 5.02
C ARG A 480 13.51 -1.78 6.54
N LEU A 481 12.34 -1.59 7.09
CA LEU A 481 12.15 -1.44 8.53
C LEU A 481 11.68 -2.74 9.17
N ARG A 482 12.13 -2.97 10.40
CA ARG A 482 11.60 -4.05 11.26
C ARG A 482 11.27 -3.47 12.64
N GLY A 483 9.99 -3.22 12.89
CA GLY A 483 9.47 -2.74 14.17
C GLY A 483 9.51 -3.84 15.23
N THR A 484 9.68 -3.44 16.48
CA THR A 484 9.66 -4.32 17.64
C THR A 484 8.64 -3.88 18.68
N THR A 485 8.40 -2.58 18.79
CA THR A 485 7.35 -1.94 19.59
C THR A 485 6.25 -1.41 18.66
N SER A 486 6.66 -0.84 17.56
CA SER A 486 5.81 -0.53 16.40
C SER A 486 5.36 -1.81 15.69
N ASN A 487 4.41 -1.69 14.75
CA ASN A 487 4.15 -2.77 13.83
C ASN A 487 5.45 -3.23 13.14
N HIS A 488 5.58 -4.51 12.88
CA HIS A 488 6.87 -5.09 12.49
C HIS A 488 7.38 -4.67 11.10
N LEU A 489 6.51 -4.17 10.21
CA LEU A 489 6.90 -3.60 8.93
C LEU A 489 7.23 -2.10 9.00
N GLY A 490 7.07 -1.46 10.17
CA GLY A 490 7.35 -0.04 10.36
C GLY A 490 6.43 0.88 9.57
N VAL A 491 5.27 0.39 9.13
CA VAL A 491 4.26 1.21 8.41
C VAL A 491 3.88 2.43 9.26
N GLY A 492 3.94 3.61 8.66
CA GLY A 492 3.72 4.88 9.34
C GLY A 492 4.98 5.55 9.91
N ALA A 493 6.15 4.93 9.75
CA ALA A 493 7.41 5.55 10.15
C ALA A 493 7.81 6.69 9.20
N TRP A 494 8.55 7.66 9.75
CA TRP A 494 9.20 8.71 8.99
C TRP A 494 10.72 8.54 9.01
N LEU A 495 11.32 8.57 7.85
CA LEU A 495 12.77 8.56 7.65
C LEU A 495 13.24 9.99 7.34
N THR A 496 14.26 10.45 8.04
CA THR A 496 14.95 11.70 7.72
C THR A 496 16.41 11.37 7.43
N VAL A 497 16.84 11.63 6.21
CA VAL A 497 18.14 11.21 5.68
C VAL A 497 19.00 12.43 5.41
N TRP A 498 20.19 12.48 5.98
CA TRP A 498 21.22 13.47 5.66
C TRP A 498 22.33 12.78 4.88
N ILE A 499 22.48 13.12 3.62
CA ILE A 499 23.55 12.61 2.76
C ILE A 499 24.92 13.15 3.23
N SER A 500 24.93 14.39 3.74
CA SER A 500 26.12 15.02 4.33
C SER A 500 25.79 15.70 5.65
N GLU A 501 26.74 15.78 6.57
CA GLU A 501 26.53 16.50 7.83
C GLU A 501 26.19 17.97 7.56
N GLY A 502 25.05 18.43 8.10
CA GLY A 502 24.56 19.80 7.92
C GLY A 502 23.89 20.07 6.56
N GLY A 503 23.77 19.09 5.69
CA GLY A 503 23.01 19.19 4.44
C GLY A 503 21.50 19.28 4.67
N ARG A 504 20.75 19.62 3.61
CA ARG A 504 19.27 19.54 3.61
C ARG A 504 18.87 18.06 3.80
N PRO A 505 17.97 17.74 4.71
CA PRO A 505 17.49 16.38 4.85
C PRO A 505 16.49 16.03 3.74
N LEU A 506 16.55 14.80 3.30
CA LEU A 506 15.49 14.14 2.56
C LEU A 506 14.51 13.50 3.53
N ARG A 507 13.25 13.41 3.17
CA ARG A 507 12.22 12.76 3.97
C ARG A 507 11.49 11.70 3.18
N ARG A 508 11.17 10.58 3.85
CA ARG A 508 10.45 9.46 3.24
C ARG A 508 9.45 8.92 4.25
N TYR A 509 8.31 8.51 3.75
CA TYR A 509 7.26 7.88 4.54
C TYR A 509 7.15 6.39 4.23
N VAL A 510 6.97 5.55 5.24
CA VAL A 510 6.91 4.10 5.08
C VAL A 510 5.47 3.63 4.96
N GLY A 511 5.11 2.95 3.86
CA GLY A 511 3.78 2.37 3.65
C GLY A 511 2.80 3.32 2.94
N GLY A 512 3.29 4.24 2.12
CA GLY A 512 2.47 5.26 1.45
C GLY A 512 1.79 4.85 0.14
N SER A 513 1.66 3.56 -0.20
CA SER A 513 1.09 3.13 -1.49
C SER A 513 -0.03 2.12 -1.34
N ALA A 514 -1.12 2.31 -2.09
CA ALA A 514 -2.26 1.42 -2.16
C ALA A 514 -2.54 1.06 -3.62
N HIS A 515 -2.57 -0.22 -3.92
CA HIS A 515 -2.74 -0.77 -5.25
C HIS A 515 -3.94 -1.71 -5.32
N PRO A 516 -4.66 -1.79 -6.44
CA PRO A 516 -5.61 -2.86 -6.65
C PRO A 516 -4.87 -4.20 -6.80
N TYR A 517 -5.46 -5.27 -6.28
CA TYR A 517 -5.06 -6.67 -6.45
C TYR A 517 -3.73 -7.09 -5.84
N VAL A 518 -2.88 -6.18 -5.38
CA VAL A 518 -1.59 -6.50 -4.77
C VAL A 518 -1.37 -5.77 -3.46
N VAL A 519 -0.65 -6.43 -2.56
CA VAL A 519 -0.08 -5.86 -1.34
C VAL A 519 1.32 -6.43 -1.17
N HIS A 520 2.26 -5.59 -0.77
CA HIS A 520 3.65 -5.99 -0.54
C HIS A 520 4.23 -5.26 0.66
N GLU A 521 5.37 -5.76 1.13
CA GLU A 521 6.11 -5.07 2.18
C GLU A 521 6.49 -3.65 1.75
N PRO A 522 6.45 -2.68 2.66
CA PRO A 522 6.92 -1.34 2.38
C PRO A 522 8.38 -1.32 1.93
N PHE A 523 8.65 -0.63 0.85
CA PHE A 523 9.94 -0.53 0.23
C PHE A 523 10.30 0.95 0.06
N VAL A 524 11.45 1.37 0.59
CA VAL A 524 11.87 2.78 0.55
C VAL A 524 13.22 2.90 -0.13
N THR A 525 13.25 3.58 -1.26
CA THR A 525 14.49 3.97 -1.94
C THR A 525 14.94 5.36 -1.52
N VAL A 526 16.24 5.54 -1.41
CA VAL A 526 16.83 6.85 -1.20
C VAL A 526 18.04 7.01 -2.11
N GLY A 527 17.91 7.87 -3.11
CA GLY A 527 19.04 8.28 -3.93
C GLY A 527 19.99 9.17 -3.13
N LEU A 528 21.26 9.02 -3.39
CA LEU A 528 22.35 9.72 -2.72
C LEU A 528 23.13 10.65 -3.65
N GLY A 529 22.74 10.70 -4.95
CA GLY A 529 23.53 11.37 -5.98
C GLY A 529 24.96 10.82 -6.01
N GLY A 530 25.96 11.64 -6.00
CA GLY A 530 27.37 11.21 -5.99
C GLY A 530 27.90 10.77 -4.63
N ALA A 531 27.10 10.68 -3.57
CA ALA A 531 27.57 10.26 -2.25
C ALA A 531 27.51 8.72 -2.09
N THR A 532 28.55 8.14 -1.51
CA THR A 532 28.69 6.68 -1.32
C THR A 532 28.20 6.19 0.03
N ARG A 533 27.52 7.04 0.78
CA ARG A 533 26.92 6.71 2.09
C ARG A 533 25.91 7.74 2.54
N ILE A 534 24.98 7.31 3.40
CA ILE A 534 24.17 8.19 4.24
C ILE A 534 25.04 8.63 5.44
N ALA A 535 25.25 9.93 5.61
CA ALA A 535 25.98 10.43 6.78
C ALA A 535 25.20 10.22 8.08
N ARG A 536 23.87 10.45 8.04
CA ARG A 536 22.98 10.26 9.18
C ARG A 536 21.56 9.90 8.70
N LEU A 537 20.99 8.87 9.32
CA LEU A 537 19.58 8.48 9.20
C LEU A 537 18.92 8.64 10.56
N ARG A 538 17.77 9.30 10.60
CA ARG A 538 16.87 9.33 11.75
C ARG A 538 15.56 8.64 11.37
N VAL A 539 15.17 7.65 12.15
CA VAL A 539 13.90 6.95 12.03
C VAL A 539 13.00 7.41 13.18
N ALA A 540 11.87 8.01 12.84
CA ALA A 540 10.79 8.26 13.79
C ALA A 540 9.76 7.14 13.65
N TRP A 541 9.83 6.18 14.56
CA TRP A 541 8.99 4.99 14.57
C TRP A 541 7.54 5.31 14.98
N PRO A 542 6.53 4.55 14.49
CA PRO A 542 5.14 4.70 14.91
C PRO A 542 4.92 4.64 16.43
N SER A 543 5.74 3.89 17.14
CA SER A 543 5.73 3.82 18.62
C SER A 543 6.04 5.16 19.31
N GLY A 544 6.58 6.14 18.57
CA GLY A 544 7.15 7.37 19.10
C GLY A 544 8.64 7.25 19.46
N THR A 545 9.23 6.06 19.31
CA THR A 545 10.68 5.88 19.46
C THR A 545 11.41 6.61 18.33
N VAL A 546 12.52 7.25 18.64
CA VAL A 546 13.41 7.88 17.65
C VAL A 546 14.75 7.16 17.69
N GLN A 547 15.22 6.72 16.53
CA GLN A 547 16.50 6.04 16.34
C GLN A 547 17.38 6.84 15.38
N GLU A 548 18.67 6.95 15.68
CA GLU A 548 19.66 7.55 14.77
C GLU A 548 20.77 6.56 14.44
N LEU A 549 21.05 6.45 13.13
CA LEU A 549 22.15 5.66 12.58
C LEU A 549 23.06 6.57 11.76
N ARG A 550 24.30 6.14 11.58
CA ARG A 550 25.31 6.90 10.85
C ARG A 550 26.10 6.00 9.92
N ASP A 551 26.64 6.62 8.88
CA ASP A 551 27.60 5.99 7.96
C ASP A 551 27.07 4.71 7.29
N LEU A 552 25.79 4.71 6.83
CA LEU A 552 25.23 3.60 6.06
C LEU A 552 25.77 3.63 4.62
N ALA A 553 26.40 2.56 4.20
CA ALA A 553 27.01 2.44 2.88
C ALA A 553 25.96 2.42 1.76
N ALA A 554 26.26 3.04 0.63
CA ALA A 554 25.44 3.01 -0.58
C ALA A 554 25.47 1.66 -1.31
N ASP A 555 24.66 1.56 -2.34
CA ASP A 555 24.56 0.48 -3.32
C ASP A 555 24.25 -0.88 -2.68
N ARG A 556 23.25 -0.85 -1.81
CA ARG A 556 22.70 -2.04 -1.13
C ARG A 556 21.43 -1.77 -0.35
N ALA A 557 20.74 -2.85 0.00
CA ALA A 557 19.68 -2.82 0.98
C ALA A 557 20.21 -2.77 2.44
N HIS A 558 19.49 -2.07 3.32
CA HIS A 558 19.70 -2.06 4.76
C HIS A 558 18.41 -2.39 5.50
N THR A 559 18.45 -3.39 6.37
CA THR A 559 17.36 -3.67 7.32
C THR A 559 17.62 -2.91 8.63
N ILE A 560 16.72 -2.01 8.98
CA ILE A 560 16.79 -1.20 10.19
C ILE A 560 15.80 -1.74 11.21
N THR A 561 16.32 -2.29 12.31
CA THR A 561 15.46 -2.82 13.38
C THR A 561 15.24 -1.78 14.46
N GLU A 562 13.99 -1.58 14.85
CA GLU A 562 13.62 -0.69 15.97
C GLU A 562 14.24 -1.17 17.28
N PRO A 563 14.93 -0.32 18.06
CA PRO A 563 15.33 -0.68 19.41
C PRO A 563 14.09 -0.92 20.28
N PRO A 564 13.91 -2.11 20.89
CA PRO A 564 12.70 -2.39 21.65
C PRO A 564 12.55 -1.43 22.83
N SER A 565 11.42 -0.73 22.88
CA SER A 565 11.05 0.20 23.97
C SER A 565 9.93 -0.36 24.85
N LEU A 566 9.16 -1.33 24.33
CA LEU A 566 8.07 -1.99 25.02
C LEU A 566 7.97 -3.45 24.59
N VAL A 567 7.99 -4.38 25.55
CA VAL A 567 7.84 -5.81 25.31
C VAL A 567 6.74 -6.38 26.21
N ILE A 568 5.82 -7.10 25.62
CA ILE A 568 4.70 -7.79 26.31
C ILE A 568 5.00 -9.29 26.37
N THR A 569 4.82 -9.88 27.54
CA THR A 569 4.99 -11.33 27.75
C THR A 569 3.74 -11.92 28.43
N PRO A 570 3.07 -12.91 27.84
CA PRO A 570 3.39 -13.58 26.56
C PRO A 570 3.18 -12.66 25.32
N PRO A 571 3.90 -12.93 24.21
CA PRO A 571 3.74 -12.15 22.98
C PRO A 571 2.33 -12.22 22.37
N SER A 572 1.59 -13.28 22.65
CA SER A 572 0.17 -13.39 22.26
C SER A 572 -0.71 -12.32 22.89
N ARG A 573 -0.26 -11.70 23.99
CA ARG A 573 -1.02 -10.72 24.80
C ARG A 573 -2.30 -11.27 25.42
N HIS A 574 -2.49 -12.60 25.41
CA HIS A 574 -3.61 -13.32 25.97
C HIS A 574 -3.25 -13.98 27.31
N ALA A 575 -4.17 -14.00 28.24
CA ALA A 575 -4.07 -14.75 29.47
C ALA A 575 -5.46 -15.24 29.95
N PRO A 576 -5.51 -16.38 30.69
CA PRO A 576 -6.76 -16.89 31.24
C PRO A 576 -7.47 -15.85 32.10
N ALA A 577 -8.78 -15.73 31.94
CA ALA A 577 -9.66 -14.82 32.68
C ALA A 577 -9.96 -15.35 34.09
N ASP A 578 -8.94 -15.65 34.90
CA ASP A 578 -9.03 -16.36 36.19
C ASP A 578 -8.76 -15.46 37.41
N GLY A 579 -8.53 -14.16 37.18
CA GLY A 579 -8.18 -13.19 38.24
C GLY A 579 -6.81 -13.42 38.88
N ARG A 580 -5.95 -14.29 38.31
CA ARG A 580 -4.64 -14.68 38.87
C ARG A 580 -3.53 -14.65 37.84
N SER A 581 -3.81 -15.13 36.64
CA SER A 581 -2.88 -15.08 35.51
C SER A 581 -2.43 -13.67 35.24
N ALA A 582 -1.24 -13.49 34.71
CA ALA A 582 -0.71 -12.14 34.50
C ALA A 582 0.10 -12.04 33.22
N VAL A 583 0.05 -10.83 32.66
CA VAL A 583 0.88 -10.37 31.56
C VAL A 583 1.97 -9.46 32.12
N THR A 584 3.18 -9.63 31.65
CA THR A 584 4.32 -8.78 32.04
C THR A 584 4.58 -7.75 30.95
N VAL A 585 4.73 -6.49 31.37
CA VAL A 585 5.06 -5.36 30.52
C VAL A 585 6.47 -4.89 30.89
N LEU A 586 7.44 -5.08 30.00
CA LEU A 586 8.80 -4.56 30.14
C LEU A 586 8.92 -3.29 29.31
N VAL A 587 9.28 -2.20 29.96
CA VAL A 587 9.52 -0.89 29.34
C VAL A 587 11.00 -0.58 29.36
N THR A 588 11.60 -0.33 28.21
CA THR A 588 13.02 -0.07 28.04
C THR A 588 13.22 1.30 27.40
N PRO A 589 13.18 2.41 28.15
CA PRO A 589 13.44 3.74 27.61
C PRO A 589 14.82 3.81 26.97
N ARG A 590 14.90 4.29 25.74
CA ARG A 590 16.15 4.39 24.99
C ARG A 590 16.42 5.81 24.54
N ASP A 591 17.70 6.13 24.38
CA ASP A 591 18.11 7.33 23.67
C ASP A 591 18.11 7.08 22.14
N PRO A 592 18.29 8.11 21.30
CA PRO A 592 18.31 7.94 19.85
C PRO A 592 19.41 7.01 19.31
N ALA A 593 20.47 6.79 20.07
CA ALA A 593 21.53 5.83 19.76
C ALA A 593 21.19 4.39 20.19
N GLY A 594 20.00 4.19 20.80
CA GLY A 594 19.51 2.90 21.26
C GLY A 594 19.96 2.47 22.65
N ALA A 595 20.73 3.29 23.37
CA ALA A 595 21.19 2.97 24.72
C ALA A 595 20.08 3.15 25.77
N LEU A 596 20.08 2.29 26.82
CA LEU A 596 19.10 2.35 27.90
C LEU A 596 19.26 3.65 28.71
N ARG A 597 18.19 4.42 28.85
CA ARG A 597 18.12 5.61 29.70
C ARG A 597 17.76 5.22 31.13
N ALA A 598 18.77 4.95 31.91
CA ALA A 598 18.61 4.52 33.29
C ALA A 598 18.00 5.57 34.24
N ASP A 599 18.00 6.84 33.86
CA ASP A 599 17.45 7.99 34.58
C ASP A 599 15.98 8.30 34.25
N ALA A 600 15.41 7.61 33.24
CA ALA A 600 14.04 7.84 32.80
C ALA A 600 13.03 7.53 33.91
N ARG A 601 11.94 8.29 33.94
CA ARG A 601 10.76 7.97 34.75
C ARG A 601 9.75 7.22 33.90
N VAL A 602 9.32 6.05 34.36
CA VAL A 602 8.33 5.22 33.67
C VAL A 602 7.05 5.10 34.49
N ASP A 603 5.94 5.47 33.91
CA ASP A 603 4.61 5.26 34.45
C ASP A 603 3.83 4.35 33.51
N VAL A 604 3.16 3.33 34.04
CA VAL A 604 2.30 2.40 33.32
C VAL A 604 0.87 2.54 33.84
N ALA A 605 -0.06 2.74 32.93
CA ALA A 605 -1.49 2.83 33.23
C ALA A 605 -2.27 1.75 32.47
N LEU A 606 -3.40 1.36 33.00
CA LEU A 606 -4.31 0.37 32.41
C LEU A 606 -5.71 0.96 32.30
N ALA A 607 -6.32 0.80 31.15
CA ALA A 607 -7.73 1.08 30.93
C ALA A 607 -8.45 -0.22 30.53
N GLY A 608 -9.72 -0.40 30.92
CA GLY A 608 -10.48 -1.63 30.67
C GLY A 608 -10.49 -2.57 31.87
N THR A 609 -10.46 -3.89 31.60
CA THR A 609 -10.55 -4.93 32.64
C THR A 609 -9.16 -5.41 33.09
N GLY A 610 -9.08 -6.08 34.24
CA GLY A 610 -7.80 -6.45 34.85
C GLY A 610 -7.24 -5.37 35.78
N THR A 611 -6.10 -5.63 36.41
CA THR A 611 -5.50 -4.72 37.40
C THR A 611 -3.98 -4.72 37.32
N LEU A 612 -3.37 -3.55 37.53
CA LEU A 612 -1.94 -3.45 37.76
C LEU A 612 -1.60 -3.98 39.18
N ALA A 613 -0.63 -4.88 39.29
CA ALA A 613 -0.18 -5.43 40.56
C ALA A 613 0.61 -4.42 41.43
N GLY A 614 0.93 -3.26 40.86
CA GLY A 614 1.67 -2.17 41.50
C GLY A 614 2.30 -1.27 40.43
N PRO A 615 3.05 -0.25 40.84
CA PRO A 615 3.81 0.59 39.91
C PRO A 615 4.90 -0.23 39.19
N ALA A 616 5.36 0.28 38.05
CA ALA A 616 6.50 -0.31 37.36
C ALA A 616 7.76 -0.30 38.23
N VAL A 617 8.44 -1.45 38.28
CA VAL A 617 9.64 -1.65 39.10
C VAL A 617 10.87 -1.69 38.20
N ARG A 618 11.86 -0.89 38.52
CA ARG A 618 13.12 -0.83 37.79
C ARG A 618 13.95 -2.10 38.01
N GLY A 619 14.41 -2.71 36.92
CA GLY A 619 15.34 -3.81 36.86
C GLY A 619 16.56 -3.49 35.99
N PRO A 620 17.45 -4.48 35.73
CA PRO A 620 18.66 -4.27 34.92
C PRO A 620 18.35 -3.99 33.43
N GLU A 621 17.24 -4.52 32.89
CA GLU A 621 16.85 -4.38 31.50
C GLU A 621 15.86 -3.25 31.24
N GLY A 622 15.32 -2.63 32.30
CA GLY A 622 14.29 -1.59 32.21
C GLY A 622 13.33 -1.61 33.38
N TRP A 623 12.09 -1.21 33.13
CA TRP A 623 11.01 -1.18 34.13
C TRP A 623 9.98 -2.27 33.81
N THR A 624 9.63 -3.06 34.81
CA THR A 624 8.67 -4.15 34.70
C THR A 624 7.38 -3.79 35.44
N ALA A 625 6.26 -3.85 34.74
CA ALA A 625 4.93 -3.82 35.33
C ALA A 625 4.24 -5.17 35.12
N ARG A 626 3.41 -5.58 36.08
CA ARG A 626 2.64 -6.81 36.02
C ARG A 626 1.14 -6.47 35.97
N VAL A 627 0.47 -6.94 34.93
CA VAL A 627 -0.98 -6.78 34.77
C VAL A 627 -1.66 -8.11 35.06
N VAL A 628 -2.50 -8.13 36.08
CA VAL A 628 -3.26 -9.32 36.48
C VAL A 628 -4.56 -9.37 35.71
N ALA A 629 -4.87 -10.53 35.14
CA ALA A 629 -6.09 -10.77 34.39
C ALA A 629 -7.36 -10.50 35.22
N SER A 630 -8.41 -10.14 34.55
CA SER A 630 -9.75 -10.04 35.14
C SER A 630 -10.30 -11.44 35.50
N PRO A 631 -11.22 -11.57 36.48
CA PRO A 631 -11.84 -12.86 36.80
C PRO A 631 -12.90 -13.32 35.78
N GLY A 632 -13.08 -12.59 34.68
CA GLY A 632 -13.94 -12.91 33.56
C GLY A 632 -13.37 -12.35 32.26
N PRO A 633 -13.85 -12.83 31.10
CA PRO A 633 -13.39 -12.37 29.80
C PRO A 633 -13.45 -10.86 29.64
N GLY A 634 -12.49 -10.29 28.93
CA GLY A 634 -12.43 -8.86 28.70
C GLY A 634 -11.12 -8.42 28.09
N THR A 635 -10.97 -7.11 27.93
CA THR A 635 -9.78 -6.50 27.35
C THR A 635 -9.26 -5.37 28.21
N ALA A 636 -7.96 -5.09 28.08
CA ALA A 636 -7.32 -3.94 28.68
C ALA A 636 -6.37 -3.29 27.69
N VAL A 637 -6.22 -1.96 27.78
CA VAL A 637 -5.27 -1.17 27.00
C VAL A 637 -4.18 -0.69 27.94
N VAL A 638 -2.93 -0.95 27.56
CA VAL A 638 -1.74 -0.51 28.29
C VAL A 638 -1.27 0.81 27.75
N THR A 639 -1.16 1.83 28.60
CA THR A 639 -0.54 3.11 28.27
C THR A 639 0.77 3.25 29.03
N VAL A 640 1.86 3.49 28.32
CA VAL A 640 3.18 3.72 28.91
C VAL A 640 3.56 5.18 28.71
N ARG A 641 4.06 5.81 29.79
CA ARG A 641 4.64 7.14 29.73
C ARG A 641 6.10 7.09 30.14
N ILE A 642 6.95 7.73 29.35
CA ILE A 642 8.38 7.91 29.65
C ILE A 642 8.61 9.41 29.84
N ASP A 643 9.05 9.82 31.02
CA ASP A 643 9.23 11.23 31.43
C ASP A 643 7.96 12.09 31.20
N GLY A 644 6.78 11.47 31.39
CA GLY A 644 5.48 12.12 31.22
C GLY A 644 4.94 12.11 29.78
N VAL A 645 5.74 11.71 28.79
CA VAL A 645 5.31 11.59 27.39
C VAL A 645 4.82 10.17 27.14
N ALA A 646 3.59 10.02 26.64
CA ALA A 646 3.05 8.71 26.28
C ALA A 646 3.76 8.17 25.03
N LEU A 647 4.03 6.86 25.01
CA LEU A 647 4.30 6.16 23.76
C LEU A 647 3.06 6.27 22.87
N ALA A 648 3.28 6.31 21.57
CA ALA A 648 2.17 6.39 20.61
C ALA A 648 1.47 5.04 20.39
N VAL A 649 2.13 3.94 20.76
CA VAL A 649 1.56 2.58 20.72
C VAL A 649 0.95 2.24 22.07
N HIS A 650 -0.26 1.70 22.05
CA HIS A 650 -1.08 1.36 23.20
C HIS A 650 -1.52 -0.12 23.17
N PRO A 651 -0.63 -1.09 23.49
CA PRO A 651 -0.93 -2.50 23.36
C PRO A 651 -2.19 -2.92 24.09
N ARG A 652 -2.97 -3.76 23.42
CA ARG A 652 -4.17 -4.37 23.98
C ARG A 652 -3.85 -5.75 24.57
N LEU A 653 -4.47 -6.08 25.67
CA LEU A 653 -4.39 -7.36 26.34
C LEU A 653 -5.78 -8.01 26.33
N TRP A 654 -5.82 -9.33 26.23
CA TRP A 654 -7.06 -10.12 26.22
C TRP A 654 -7.10 -11.11 27.37
N TRP A 655 -8.27 -11.26 27.99
CA TRP A 655 -8.58 -12.22 29.03
C TRP A 655 -9.62 -13.19 28.50
N ASP A 656 -9.23 -14.45 28.31
CA ASP A 656 -10.05 -15.50 27.67
C ASP A 656 -10.60 -16.51 28.67
#